data_4504ec87d79cc993b1e3cbc4921af8f9
#
_entry.id   4504ec87d79cc993b1e3cbc4921af8f9
#
_cell.length_a   1.000
_cell.length_b   1.000
_cell.length_c   1.000
_cell.angle_alpha   90.00
_cell.angle_beta   90.00
_cell.angle_gamma   90.00
#
_symmetry.space_group_name_H-M   'P 1'
#
loop_
_entity.id
_entity.type
_entity.pdbx_description
1 polymer ?
#
loop_
_entity_poly.entity_id
_entity_poly.type
_entity_poly.pdbx_seq_one_letter_code
_entity_poly.pdbx_strand_id
1 'polypeptide(L)'
;MARIFTQSLLSTAAVIMIATTSACSSGGGNGIPTPPAPAPAPAPTPTPTPTPTPTPTPTPAPTPAPAPSPTPTPTPTPPASSFDTAEYRATAGAVSANALAAYQRGALGTGIKVGVIDSGIDLQSAEFGSRVDPASTSTAGNATIDDESGHGTAVAFTLAGRRNNTGTHGIAFDATLLIFRTDNPGSCTVSTGDNSGCKHDDRSIATALDLARTNNARVVNVSLGGSPASPVLVQAIDRATRAGIVIVISAGNDGTANPDSFAAIATNAAVSRGLVIIAGSVGTNDVISSFSNNAGTGANFFLSAVGEQVRAPNQENVPFLWSGTSFSAPQISGALALLAQAFPTLTGTQLVEILYSSARDAGAAGIDAVYGRGILDLTRAFAPIGQTSLAGSAVPVSLTSNGVLSSAMGDARQTGLGTVILDSFSRAYTLDLARTIGTARQQPALVGALTGRLRHFSAAVGSTAIAVTIAPGRDQASVERLRLSPGDAEQARTIAATITSRLGSRAAFAFGFSQSAAAMGAQLAGRSDPAFLIAQTPEQALGFASNPMTAMALRRDMGGFGLTLATEQGAVLAPVSNPLLAQRSGWQRLGYDRVAIALDRRFSGLSTVLTATHLREQDSLLGAHFGAGLGAVQAASWFVDAAARLEAGGGWSIGAAYRRGWTFAHTRTGFSGSGLVGSEAFAADIGKNGIFSGHDSFGVRIAQPLRVTSGSGLDLQLPSYFDYSTGAVSRYDSQRLNLAPTGRELDLEMRYAVPFQGGMIQTNLYMRRDPGNVATLADDYGLALRYSLGF
;
A
#
# COMPACT_ATOMS: atom_id res chain seq x y z
N MET A 1 -3.04 35.09 -23.14
CA MET A 1 -4.45 35.02 -22.72
C MET A 1 -5.43 34.63 -23.83
N ALA A 2 -5.32 35.16 -25.04
CA ALA A 2 -6.27 34.84 -26.15
C ALA A 2 -6.19 33.38 -26.67
N ARG A 3 -5.07 32.69 -26.58
CA ARG A 3 -4.92 31.28 -27.07
C ARG A 3 -5.48 30.22 -26.11
N ILE A 4 -5.62 30.53 -24.83
CA ILE A 4 -6.17 29.59 -23.85
C ILE A 4 -7.72 29.61 -23.87
N PHE A 5 -8.29 30.77 -24.21
CA PHE A 5 -9.75 30.94 -24.32
C PHE A 5 -10.34 30.20 -25.53
N THR A 6 -9.60 30.14 -26.66
CA THR A 6 -10.06 29.51 -27.90
C THR A 6 -10.08 28.01 -27.84
N GLN A 7 -9.18 27.35 -27.06
CA GLN A 7 -9.16 25.90 -26.95
C GLN A 7 -10.25 25.35 -26.00
N SER A 8 -10.59 26.09 -24.93
CA SER A 8 -11.66 25.68 -24.01
C SER A 8 -13.07 25.84 -24.62
N LEU A 9 -13.27 26.83 -25.48
CA LEU A 9 -14.54 27.06 -26.18
C LEU A 9 -14.80 26.01 -27.28
N LEU A 10 -13.76 25.55 -27.96
CA LEU A 10 -13.88 24.54 -29.02
C LEU A 10 -14.21 23.13 -28.48
N SER A 11 -13.68 22.77 -27.31
CA SER A 11 -13.98 21.47 -26.72
C SER A 11 -15.42 21.37 -26.16
N THR A 12 -15.98 22.48 -25.67
CA THR A 12 -17.36 22.51 -25.13
C THR A 12 -18.41 22.61 -26.24
N ALA A 13 -18.10 23.26 -27.35
CA ALA A 13 -19.00 23.35 -28.51
C ALA A 13 -19.09 22.00 -29.26
N ALA A 14 -18.03 21.20 -29.30
CA ALA A 14 -18.02 19.89 -29.94
C ALA A 14 -18.97 18.87 -29.25
N VAL A 15 -19.15 18.95 -27.94
CA VAL A 15 -20.06 18.05 -27.20
C VAL A 15 -21.54 18.36 -27.45
N ILE A 16 -21.88 19.62 -27.78
CA ILE A 16 -23.28 20.00 -28.06
C ILE A 16 -23.67 19.68 -29.52
N MET A 17 -22.72 19.64 -30.47
CA MET A 17 -23.01 19.32 -31.87
C MET A 17 -23.22 17.83 -32.15
N ILE A 18 -22.70 16.94 -31.33
CA ILE A 18 -22.85 15.47 -31.54
C ILE A 18 -24.22 14.94 -31.12
N ALA A 19 -24.99 15.72 -30.36
CA ALA A 19 -26.33 15.28 -29.89
C ALA A 19 -27.49 15.63 -30.82
N THR A 20 -27.27 16.28 -31.98
CA THR A 20 -28.36 16.75 -32.87
C THR A 20 -28.35 16.18 -34.28
N THR A 21 -27.47 15.24 -34.64
CA THR A 21 -27.44 14.65 -35.98
C THR A 21 -27.56 13.13 -35.99
N SER A 22 -28.70 12.63 -35.58
CA SER A 22 -29.14 11.27 -35.88
C SER A 22 -30.62 11.26 -36.23
N ALA A 23 -30.95 11.75 -37.41
CA ALA A 23 -32.16 11.37 -38.13
C ALA A 23 -32.03 11.75 -39.61
N CYS A 24 -32.17 10.73 -40.47
CA CYS A 24 -32.48 10.72 -41.90
C CYS A 24 -31.37 11.14 -42.90
N SER A 25 -30.84 10.25 -43.71
CA SER A 25 -31.51 9.83 -44.95
C SER A 25 -30.65 8.89 -45.79
N SER A 26 -31.35 8.09 -46.54
CA SER A 26 -30.98 7.12 -47.57
C SER A 26 -30.15 7.70 -48.74
N GLY A 27 -29.30 6.82 -49.31
CA GLY A 27 -29.07 6.83 -50.77
C GLY A 27 -27.67 6.72 -51.26
N GLY A 28 -27.37 5.64 -51.96
CA GLY A 28 -26.52 5.67 -53.14
C GLY A 28 -25.12 5.00 -53.01
N GLY A 29 -25.05 3.80 -53.50
CA GLY A 29 -24.06 2.84 -53.81
C GLY A 29 -22.72 3.28 -54.34
N ASN A 30 -21.75 2.38 -54.03
CA ASN A 30 -20.87 1.79 -55.06
C ASN A 30 -20.20 0.55 -54.43
N GLY A 31 -20.30 -0.57 -55.14
CA GLY A 31 -19.97 -1.88 -54.66
C GLY A 31 -18.47 -2.18 -54.72
N ILE A 32 -18.08 -3.05 -53.80
CA ILE A 32 -16.90 -3.91 -53.88
C ILE A 32 -17.46 -5.34 -53.86
N PRO A 33 -17.05 -6.27 -54.72
CA PRO A 33 -17.66 -7.58 -54.85
C PRO A 33 -17.27 -8.51 -53.69
N THR A 34 -18.30 -9.09 -53.11
CA THR A 34 -18.20 -10.21 -52.15
C THR A 34 -17.92 -11.50 -52.92
N PRO A 35 -17.06 -12.41 -52.41
CA PRO A 35 -16.89 -13.75 -52.98
C PRO A 35 -18.15 -14.60 -52.79
N PRO A 36 -18.45 -15.55 -53.72
CA PRO A 36 -19.68 -16.31 -53.71
C PRO A 36 -19.81 -17.26 -52.55
N ALA A 37 -21.02 -17.37 -52.04
CA ALA A 37 -21.41 -18.29 -50.98
C ALA A 37 -21.23 -19.76 -51.43
N PRO A 38 -20.83 -20.70 -50.58
CA PRO A 38 -20.78 -22.12 -50.89
C PRO A 38 -22.17 -22.70 -51.11
N ALA A 39 -22.28 -23.61 -52.06
CA ALA A 39 -23.49 -24.28 -52.44
C ALA A 39 -24.13 -25.10 -51.30
N PRO A 40 -25.47 -25.24 -51.23
CA PRO A 40 -26.11 -26.03 -50.22
C PRO A 40 -25.80 -27.52 -50.32
N ALA A 41 -25.54 -28.15 -49.19
CA ALA A 41 -25.30 -29.57 -49.08
C ALA A 41 -26.59 -30.35 -49.41
N PRO A 42 -26.47 -31.56 -50.06
CA PRO A 42 -27.64 -32.37 -50.40
C PRO A 42 -28.37 -32.90 -49.16
N ALA A 43 -29.70 -33.01 -49.25
CA ALA A 43 -30.55 -33.53 -48.22
C ALA A 43 -30.22 -34.96 -47.78
N PRO A 44 -30.29 -35.29 -46.52
CA PRO A 44 -29.98 -36.64 -46.04
C PRO A 44 -31.06 -37.63 -46.43
N THR A 45 -30.65 -38.78 -46.90
CA THR A 45 -31.44 -39.98 -47.21
C THR A 45 -32.13 -40.48 -45.92
N PRO A 46 -33.41 -40.93 -45.94
CA PRO A 46 -34.07 -41.43 -44.76
C PRO A 46 -33.38 -42.70 -44.22
N THR A 47 -33.02 -42.67 -42.96
CA THR A 47 -32.45 -43.81 -42.21
C THR A 47 -33.57 -44.81 -41.89
N PRO A 48 -33.36 -46.13 -42.05
CA PRO A 48 -34.34 -47.15 -41.69
C PRO A 48 -34.60 -47.20 -40.16
N THR A 49 -35.83 -47.43 -39.79
CA THR A 49 -36.32 -47.57 -38.41
C THR A 49 -35.54 -48.68 -37.68
N PRO A 50 -34.94 -48.45 -36.54
CA PRO A 50 -34.27 -49.50 -35.82
C PRO A 50 -35.26 -50.43 -35.10
N THR A 51 -34.97 -51.73 -35.22
CA THR A 51 -35.61 -52.79 -34.45
C THR A 51 -35.38 -52.60 -32.92
N PRO A 52 -36.38 -52.87 -32.07
CA PRO A 52 -36.24 -52.69 -30.64
C PRO A 52 -35.16 -53.60 -30.06
N THR A 53 -34.16 -52.99 -29.49
CA THR A 53 -33.07 -53.65 -28.72
C THR A 53 -33.62 -54.11 -27.38
N PRO A 54 -33.29 -55.32 -26.90
CA PRO A 54 -33.71 -55.79 -25.59
C PRO A 54 -33.20 -54.91 -24.48
N THR A 55 -34.05 -54.63 -23.48
CA THR A 55 -33.77 -53.86 -22.27
C THR A 55 -32.52 -54.45 -21.55
N PRO A 56 -31.46 -53.67 -21.33
CA PRO A 56 -30.32 -54.15 -20.57
C PRO A 56 -30.69 -54.33 -19.09
N THR A 57 -30.23 -55.44 -18.54
CA THR A 57 -30.28 -55.72 -17.10
C THR A 57 -29.58 -54.58 -16.33
N PRO A 58 -30.14 -54.13 -15.20
CA PRO A 58 -29.52 -53.02 -14.44
C PRO A 58 -28.13 -53.43 -13.97
N THR A 59 -27.11 -52.66 -14.40
CA THR A 59 -25.76 -52.74 -13.90
C THR A 59 -25.73 -52.35 -12.39
N PRO A 60 -25.03 -53.11 -11.52
CA PRO A 60 -24.89 -52.71 -10.14
C PRO A 60 -24.32 -51.30 -10.04
N ALA A 61 -24.87 -50.49 -9.12
CA ALA A 61 -24.37 -49.12 -8.88
C ALA A 61 -22.86 -49.20 -8.53
N PRO A 62 -22.04 -48.29 -9.09
CA PRO A 62 -20.63 -48.22 -8.73
C PRO A 62 -20.48 -47.97 -7.24
N THR A 63 -19.61 -48.73 -6.60
CA THR A 63 -19.20 -48.53 -5.19
C THR A 63 -18.77 -47.06 -5.03
N PRO A 64 -19.21 -46.31 -4.01
CA PRO A 64 -18.76 -44.93 -3.79
C PRO A 64 -17.22 -44.90 -3.73
N ALA A 65 -16.61 -44.00 -4.47
CA ALA A 65 -15.18 -43.74 -4.36
C ALA A 65 -14.82 -43.42 -2.91
N PRO A 66 -13.69 -43.89 -2.37
CA PRO A 66 -13.25 -43.51 -1.03
C PRO A 66 -13.26 -41.99 -0.91
N ALA A 67 -13.80 -41.47 0.21
CA ALA A 67 -13.75 -40.07 0.51
C ALA A 67 -12.29 -39.58 0.41
N PRO A 68 -11.99 -38.41 -0.20
CA PRO A 68 -10.64 -37.88 -0.22
C PRO A 68 -10.13 -37.81 1.21
N SER A 69 -8.91 -38.31 1.43
CA SER A 69 -8.24 -38.18 2.72
C SER A 69 -8.30 -36.71 3.16
N PRO A 70 -8.61 -36.44 4.43
CA PRO A 70 -8.66 -35.06 4.90
C PRO A 70 -7.32 -34.40 4.58
N THR A 71 -7.36 -33.27 3.86
CA THR A 71 -6.22 -32.40 3.64
C THR A 71 -5.59 -32.16 5.01
N PRO A 72 -4.26 -32.35 5.18
CA PRO A 72 -3.63 -32.10 6.45
C PRO A 72 -3.96 -30.68 6.89
N THR A 73 -4.64 -30.54 7.99
CA THR A 73 -4.86 -29.25 8.65
C THR A 73 -3.47 -28.66 8.85
N PRO A 74 -3.19 -27.40 8.42
CA PRO A 74 -1.89 -26.80 8.69
C PRO A 74 -1.68 -26.87 10.19
N THR A 75 -0.57 -27.47 10.60
CA THR A 75 -0.16 -27.55 12.00
C THR A 75 -0.19 -26.11 12.54
N PRO A 76 -0.91 -25.83 13.63
CA PRO A 76 -0.96 -24.48 14.18
C PRO A 76 0.47 -24.04 14.47
N THR A 77 0.90 -22.92 13.88
CA THR A 77 2.19 -22.29 14.19
C THR A 77 2.25 -22.12 15.71
N PRO A 78 3.30 -22.62 16.39
CA PRO A 78 3.42 -22.49 17.83
C PRO A 78 3.25 -21.01 18.23
N PRO A 79 2.62 -20.70 19.38
CA PRO A 79 2.49 -19.32 19.81
C PRO A 79 3.86 -18.65 19.92
N ALA A 80 3.96 -17.38 19.54
CA ALA A 80 5.21 -16.60 19.46
C ALA A 80 6.08 -16.70 20.73
N SER A 81 5.47 -16.89 21.89
CA SER A 81 6.14 -17.11 23.17
C SER A 81 6.89 -18.46 23.29
N SER A 82 6.62 -19.44 22.43
CA SER A 82 7.23 -20.78 22.53
C SER A 82 8.71 -20.85 22.13
N PHE A 83 9.22 -19.83 21.44
CA PHE A 83 10.64 -19.75 21.02
C PHE A 83 11.47 -18.81 21.91
N ASP A 84 10.88 -17.89 22.66
CA ASP A 84 11.58 -17.01 23.60
C ASP A 84 11.78 -17.74 24.97
N THR A 85 12.67 -18.71 24.97
CA THR A 85 13.01 -19.55 26.12
C THR A 85 14.30 -19.09 26.82
N ALA A 86 14.58 -19.66 27.99
CA ALA A 86 15.86 -19.43 28.69
C ALA A 86 17.05 -19.88 27.83
N GLU A 87 16.93 -20.98 27.09
CA GLU A 87 17.94 -21.49 26.17
C GLU A 87 18.19 -20.50 25.02
N TYR A 88 17.12 -19.94 24.38
CA TYR A 88 17.27 -18.88 23.36
C TYR A 88 18.00 -17.66 23.93
N ARG A 89 17.60 -17.18 25.11
CA ARG A 89 18.23 -15.98 25.73
C ARG A 89 19.67 -16.22 26.16
N ALA A 90 20.07 -17.46 26.42
CA ALA A 90 21.44 -17.84 26.68
C ALA A 90 22.27 -17.96 25.38
N THR A 91 21.65 -18.09 24.21
CA THR A 91 22.29 -18.20 22.91
C THR A 91 22.61 -16.82 22.35
N ALA A 92 23.75 -16.25 22.76
CA ALA A 92 24.13 -14.86 22.42
C ALA A 92 24.04 -14.56 20.91
N GLY A 93 24.47 -15.48 20.05
CA GLY A 93 24.39 -15.31 18.59
C GLY A 93 22.98 -15.25 18.06
N ALA A 94 22.07 -16.09 18.58
CA ALA A 94 20.65 -16.07 18.16
C ALA A 94 19.92 -14.80 18.64
N VAL A 95 20.26 -14.32 19.84
CA VAL A 95 19.72 -13.07 20.39
C VAL A 95 20.21 -11.87 19.58
N SER A 96 21.51 -11.75 19.33
CA SER A 96 22.11 -10.63 18.57
C SER A 96 21.59 -10.60 17.12
N ALA A 97 21.47 -11.77 16.49
CA ALA A 97 20.91 -11.89 15.14
C ALA A 97 19.39 -11.73 15.07
N ASN A 98 18.68 -11.53 16.20
CA ASN A 98 17.21 -11.45 16.26
C ASN A 98 16.50 -12.67 15.65
N ALA A 99 16.99 -13.90 15.91
CA ALA A 99 16.53 -15.12 15.26
C ALA A 99 15.06 -15.48 15.55
N LEU A 100 14.43 -14.94 16.59
CA LEU A 100 13.00 -15.10 16.89
C LEU A 100 12.11 -14.76 15.71
N ALA A 101 12.47 -13.75 14.91
CA ALA A 101 11.70 -13.36 13.74
C ALA A 101 11.59 -14.46 12.67
N ALA A 102 12.65 -15.27 12.53
CA ALA A 102 12.65 -16.46 11.67
C ALA A 102 11.87 -17.62 12.31
N TYR A 103 12.13 -17.91 13.58
CA TYR A 103 11.51 -19.03 14.31
C TYR A 103 9.99 -18.89 14.38
N GLN A 104 9.48 -17.70 14.65
CA GLN A 104 8.04 -17.39 14.68
C GLN A 104 7.34 -17.65 13.35
N ARG A 105 8.10 -17.70 12.24
CA ARG A 105 7.61 -18.03 10.90
C ARG A 105 7.83 -19.50 10.53
N GLY A 106 8.30 -20.31 11.48
CA GLY A 106 8.57 -21.74 11.27
C GLY A 106 9.87 -22.01 10.53
N ALA A 107 10.75 -21.01 10.35
CA ALA A 107 12.06 -21.18 9.75
C ALA A 107 13.05 -21.65 10.83
N LEU A 108 13.38 -22.94 10.83
CA LEU A 108 14.22 -23.63 11.82
C LEU A 108 15.46 -24.28 11.18
N GLY A 109 15.55 -24.25 9.82
CA GLY A 109 16.57 -24.92 9.02
C GLY A 109 16.13 -26.28 8.48
N THR A 110 14.92 -26.72 8.79
CA THR A 110 14.39 -28.06 8.41
C THR A 110 14.49 -28.29 6.89
N GLY A 111 15.06 -29.43 6.49
CA GLY A 111 15.21 -29.82 5.08
C GLY A 111 16.37 -29.12 4.33
N ILE A 112 17.11 -28.23 4.98
CA ILE A 112 18.26 -27.55 4.39
C ILE A 112 19.54 -28.26 4.82
N LYS A 113 20.36 -28.66 3.83
CA LYS A 113 21.70 -29.23 4.05
C LYS A 113 22.76 -28.13 4.07
N VAL A 114 23.54 -28.10 5.12
CA VAL A 114 24.68 -27.19 5.29
C VAL A 114 25.98 -28.02 5.43
N GLY A 115 26.93 -27.77 4.53
CA GLY A 115 28.26 -28.35 4.66
C GLY A 115 29.08 -27.65 5.75
N VAL A 116 29.77 -28.37 6.57
CA VAL A 116 30.75 -27.86 7.55
C VAL A 116 32.11 -28.47 7.21
N ILE A 117 33.05 -27.63 6.80
CA ILE A 117 34.44 -28.00 6.50
C ILE A 117 35.29 -27.57 7.70
N ASP A 118 35.74 -28.55 8.49
CA ASP A 118 36.41 -28.30 9.76
C ASP A 118 37.17 -29.56 10.27
N SER A 119 37.47 -29.66 11.55
CA SER A 119 38.14 -30.79 12.22
C SER A 119 37.24 -31.98 12.54
N GLY A 120 35.97 -31.95 12.14
CA GLY A 120 35.03 -33.05 12.38
C GLY A 120 33.87 -32.68 13.26
N ILE A 121 33.24 -33.67 13.90
CA ILE A 121 32.08 -33.49 14.80
C ILE A 121 32.12 -34.61 15.86
N ASP A 122 31.75 -34.30 17.09
CA ASP A 122 31.51 -35.29 18.15
C ASP A 122 30.33 -36.23 17.76
N LEU A 123 30.60 -37.45 17.38
CA LEU A 123 29.61 -38.46 16.98
C LEU A 123 28.82 -39.01 18.16
N GLN A 124 29.31 -38.85 19.37
CA GLN A 124 28.68 -39.29 20.60
C GLN A 124 27.69 -38.24 21.14
N SER A 125 27.77 -36.99 20.65
CA SER A 125 26.95 -35.89 21.11
C SER A 125 25.48 -36.06 20.72
N ALA A 126 24.61 -36.00 21.71
CA ALA A 126 23.17 -36.01 21.52
C ALA A 126 22.65 -34.71 20.83
N GLU A 127 23.48 -33.68 20.69
CA GLU A 127 23.11 -32.38 20.13
C GLU A 127 22.80 -32.45 18.62
N PHE A 128 23.37 -33.40 17.92
CA PHE A 128 23.22 -33.53 16.47
C PHE A 128 22.24 -34.62 16.04
N GLY A 129 22.21 -35.75 16.74
CA GLY A 129 21.31 -36.91 16.52
C GLY A 129 21.32 -37.37 15.06
N SER A 130 20.13 -37.58 14.47
CA SER A 130 19.97 -38.02 13.10
C SER A 130 20.18 -36.89 12.06
N ARG A 131 20.59 -35.68 12.46
CA ARG A 131 20.79 -34.54 11.58
C ARG A 131 22.18 -34.46 10.94
N VAL A 132 23.10 -35.36 11.28
CA VAL A 132 24.33 -35.59 10.53
C VAL A 132 24.00 -36.47 9.31
N ASP A 133 24.26 -35.93 8.13
CA ASP A 133 23.96 -36.61 6.87
C ASP A 133 24.92 -37.81 6.69
N PRO A 134 24.42 -38.99 6.26
CA PRO A 134 25.25 -40.16 6.03
C PRO A 134 26.39 -39.99 5.00
N ALA A 135 26.29 -38.98 4.14
CA ALA A 135 27.35 -38.63 3.17
C ALA A 135 28.51 -37.84 3.80
N SER A 136 28.45 -37.54 5.12
CA SER A 136 29.55 -36.93 5.86
C SER A 136 30.78 -37.84 5.84
N THR A 137 31.99 -37.30 5.60
CA THR A 137 33.21 -38.07 5.45
C THR A 137 34.47 -37.26 5.77
N SER A 138 35.59 -37.97 6.07
CA SER A 138 36.91 -37.35 6.03
C SER A 138 37.45 -37.26 4.60
N THR A 139 37.99 -36.09 4.24
CA THR A 139 38.63 -35.85 2.93
C THR A 139 40.13 -35.77 3.04
N ALA A 140 40.69 -35.82 4.26
CA ALA A 140 42.12 -35.77 4.54
C ALA A 140 42.71 -37.14 4.90
N GLY A 141 41.90 -38.19 4.93
CA GLY A 141 42.39 -39.54 5.23
C GLY A 141 42.28 -39.98 6.69
N ASN A 142 41.57 -39.22 7.53
CA ASN A 142 41.24 -39.67 8.89
C ASN A 142 40.26 -40.85 8.80
N ALA A 143 40.34 -41.76 9.81
CA ALA A 143 39.51 -42.97 9.81
C ALA A 143 38.02 -42.69 9.99
N THR A 144 37.68 -41.61 10.69
CA THR A 144 36.30 -41.20 10.99
C THR A 144 36.14 -39.69 10.87
N ILE A 145 34.90 -39.20 10.94
CA ILE A 145 34.61 -37.77 11.04
C ILE A 145 34.59 -37.27 12.48
N ASP A 146 34.93 -38.15 13.44
CA ASP A 146 34.95 -37.82 14.85
C ASP A 146 36.00 -36.75 15.17
N ASP A 147 35.60 -35.72 15.92
CA ASP A 147 36.44 -34.53 16.15
C ASP A 147 37.49 -34.80 17.25
N GLU A 148 38.73 -34.49 16.97
CA GLU A 148 39.83 -34.59 17.94
C GLU A 148 40.19 -33.27 18.62
N SER A 149 39.73 -32.13 18.07
CA SER A 149 40.06 -30.79 18.57
C SER A 149 38.93 -30.10 19.32
N GLY A 150 37.69 -30.47 19.02
CA GLY A 150 36.48 -29.82 19.50
C GLY A 150 36.09 -28.56 18.76
N HIS A 151 36.95 -28.04 17.85
CA HIS A 151 36.62 -26.82 17.08
C HIS A 151 35.48 -27.06 16.10
N GLY A 152 35.55 -28.11 15.27
CA GLY A 152 34.48 -28.46 14.32
C GLY A 152 33.17 -28.80 15.02
N THR A 153 33.21 -29.46 16.17
CA THR A 153 32.06 -29.72 17.03
C THR A 153 31.37 -28.43 17.49
N ALA A 154 32.16 -27.47 18.00
CA ALA A 154 31.63 -26.20 18.46
C ALA A 154 31.09 -25.33 17.32
N VAL A 155 31.71 -25.35 16.14
CA VAL A 155 31.25 -24.71 14.91
C VAL A 155 29.93 -25.32 14.45
N ALA A 156 29.85 -26.67 14.35
CA ALA A 156 28.62 -27.38 13.99
C ALA A 156 27.49 -27.13 14.99
N PHE A 157 27.80 -27.04 16.28
CA PHE A 157 26.83 -26.71 17.33
C PHE A 157 26.31 -25.29 17.19
N THR A 158 27.18 -24.31 16.97
CA THR A 158 26.81 -22.91 16.77
C THR A 158 25.88 -22.75 15.56
N LEU A 159 26.07 -23.54 14.52
CA LEU A 159 25.19 -23.58 13.34
C LEU A 159 23.86 -24.27 13.67
N ALA A 160 23.90 -25.51 14.21
CA ALA A 160 22.75 -26.42 14.26
C ALA A 160 22.63 -27.28 15.54
N GLY A 161 23.25 -26.89 16.66
CA GLY A 161 22.99 -27.51 17.96
C GLY A 161 21.50 -27.53 18.25
N ARG A 162 20.97 -28.69 18.70
CA ARG A 162 19.52 -28.84 18.86
C ARG A 162 18.95 -27.94 19.95
N ARG A 163 17.70 -27.54 19.75
CA ARG A 163 16.91 -26.87 20.79
C ARG A 163 16.28 -27.92 21.70
N ASN A 164 16.66 -27.93 22.97
CA ASN A 164 16.25 -29.00 23.93
C ASN A 164 15.86 -28.43 25.30
N ASN A 165 15.71 -27.11 25.44
CA ASN A 165 15.42 -26.35 26.65
C ASN A 165 16.58 -26.35 27.68
N THR A 166 17.79 -26.68 27.28
CA THR A 166 18.97 -26.64 28.13
C THR A 166 20.14 -25.94 27.45
N GLY A 167 20.94 -25.19 28.21
CA GLY A 167 22.14 -24.54 27.67
C GLY A 167 21.86 -23.53 26.59
N THR A 168 22.39 -23.76 25.39
CA THR A 168 22.28 -22.95 24.18
C THR A 168 21.94 -23.85 22.98
N HIS A 169 21.56 -23.25 21.87
CA HIS A 169 21.26 -23.97 20.61
C HIS A 169 21.89 -23.28 19.39
N GLY A 170 21.91 -23.98 18.25
CA GLY A 170 22.37 -23.42 16.98
C GLY A 170 21.34 -22.47 16.35
N ILE A 171 21.82 -21.62 15.44
CA ILE A 171 20.95 -20.67 14.71
C ILE A 171 19.88 -21.42 13.89
N ALA A 172 20.25 -22.49 13.19
CA ALA A 172 19.38 -23.33 12.37
C ALA A 172 19.28 -24.73 12.97
N PHE A 173 18.71 -24.83 14.17
CA PHE A 173 18.76 -26.02 15.02
C PHE A 173 18.10 -27.28 14.42
N ASP A 174 17.34 -27.19 13.32
CA ASP A 174 16.77 -28.32 12.58
C ASP A 174 17.45 -28.55 11.22
N ALA A 175 18.56 -27.85 10.91
CA ALA A 175 19.28 -28.06 9.66
C ALA A 175 20.00 -29.43 9.64
N THR A 176 20.18 -29.99 8.45
CA THR A 176 20.99 -31.19 8.22
C THR A 176 22.44 -30.82 7.97
N LEU A 177 23.34 -31.43 8.71
CA LEU A 177 24.77 -31.19 8.64
C LEU A 177 25.47 -32.19 7.74
N LEU A 178 26.20 -31.70 6.72
CA LEU A 178 27.17 -32.48 5.92
C LEU A 178 28.56 -32.15 6.47
N ILE A 179 29.16 -33.05 7.25
CA ILE A 179 30.41 -32.85 7.91
C ILE A 179 31.56 -33.37 7.03
N PHE A 180 32.49 -32.47 6.77
CA PHE A 180 33.73 -32.81 6.03
C PHE A 180 34.92 -32.53 6.91
N ARG A 181 35.49 -33.61 7.49
CA ARG A 181 36.70 -33.53 8.26
C ARG A 181 37.87 -33.37 7.33
N THR A 182 38.58 -32.23 7.41
CA THR A 182 39.65 -31.85 6.48
C THR A 182 41.01 -31.69 7.11
N ASP A 183 41.15 -31.85 8.43
CA ASP A 183 42.41 -31.80 9.14
C ASP A 183 43.35 -32.98 8.78
N ASN A 184 44.63 -32.69 8.61
CA ASN A 184 45.62 -33.73 8.38
C ASN A 184 45.72 -34.67 9.59
N PRO A 185 45.72 -36.02 9.37
CA PRO A 185 45.77 -36.95 10.48
C PRO A 185 46.83 -36.64 11.51
N GLY A 186 46.41 -36.54 12.79
CA GLY A 186 47.27 -36.26 13.93
C GLY A 186 47.71 -34.79 14.08
N SER A 187 47.33 -33.87 13.15
CA SER A 187 47.76 -32.46 13.28
C SER A 187 47.04 -31.75 14.45
N CYS A 188 45.83 -32.14 14.76
CA CYS A 188 45.03 -31.53 15.84
C CYS A 188 45.53 -31.84 17.25
N THR A 189 46.38 -32.85 17.43
CA THR A 189 46.95 -33.22 18.74
C THR A 189 48.24 -32.44 19.07
N VAL A 190 48.80 -31.69 18.11
CA VAL A 190 50.00 -30.84 18.35
C VAL A 190 49.60 -29.57 19.07
N SER A 191 50.04 -29.43 20.33
CA SER A 191 49.63 -28.34 21.23
C SER A 191 50.65 -27.22 21.38
N THR A 192 51.87 -27.35 20.84
CA THR A 192 52.98 -26.39 21.03
C THR A 192 53.83 -26.23 19.78
N GLY A 193 54.40 -25.05 19.58
CA GLY A 193 55.30 -24.69 18.46
C GLY A 193 54.58 -24.22 17.20
N ASP A 194 55.34 -23.96 16.13
CA ASP A 194 54.81 -23.43 14.85
C ASP A 194 53.83 -24.37 14.11
N ASN A 195 53.75 -25.62 14.58
CA ASN A 195 52.84 -26.62 14.05
C ASN A 195 51.62 -26.90 14.95
N SER A 196 51.40 -26.08 15.96
CA SER A 196 50.24 -26.25 16.86
C SER A 196 48.90 -26.06 16.13
N GLY A 197 47.89 -26.82 16.55
CA GLY A 197 46.52 -26.80 16.01
C GLY A 197 46.33 -27.57 14.73
N CYS A 198 45.10 -27.76 14.34
CA CYS A 198 44.70 -28.50 13.15
C CYS A 198 45.24 -27.86 11.85
N LYS A 199 45.86 -28.65 10.98
CA LYS A 199 46.31 -28.20 9.66
C LYS A 199 45.42 -28.80 8.57
N HIS A 200 44.96 -27.98 7.67
CA HIS A 200 44.00 -28.34 6.59
C HIS A 200 44.65 -28.10 5.24
N ASP A 201 44.66 -29.12 4.39
CA ASP A 201 45.21 -28.97 3.03
C ASP A 201 44.14 -28.49 2.06
N ASP A 202 44.50 -27.58 1.15
CA ASP A 202 43.61 -27.05 0.10
C ASP A 202 42.96 -28.12 -0.74
N ARG A 203 43.63 -29.27 -0.97
CA ARG A 203 43.08 -30.40 -1.73
C ARG A 203 41.93 -31.07 -0.96
N SER A 204 42.07 -31.22 0.35
CA SER A 204 41.06 -31.79 1.22
C SER A 204 39.82 -30.88 1.28
N ILE A 205 40.03 -29.58 1.41
CA ILE A 205 38.97 -28.56 1.37
C ILE A 205 38.29 -28.55 -0.02
N ALA A 206 39.05 -28.64 -1.13
CA ALA A 206 38.51 -28.70 -2.48
C ALA A 206 37.64 -29.95 -2.71
N THR A 207 38.08 -31.09 -2.19
CA THR A 207 37.31 -32.35 -2.25
C THR A 207 36.02 -32.22 -1.43
N ALA A 208 36.08 -31.65 -0.25
CA ALA A 208 34.93 -31.39 0.60
C ALA A 208 33.88 -30.47 -0.08
N LEU A 209 34.31 -29.40 -0.77
CA LEU A 209 33.43 -28.50 -1.54
C LEU A 209 32.76 -29.27 -2.71
N ASP A 210 33.47 -30.14 -3.43
CA ASP A 210 32.88 -30.93 -4.49
C ASP A 210 31.87 -31.96 -3.96
N LEU A 211 32.14 -32.58 -2.81
CA LEU A 211 31.21 -33.50 -2.14
C LEU A 211 29.98 -32.72 -1.59
N ALA A 212 30.17 -31.55 -1.03
CA ALA A 212 29.05 -30.69 -0.62
C ALA A 212 28.11 -30.37 -1.78
N ARG A 213 28.70 -30.07 -2.97
CA ARG A 213 27.94 -29.79 -4.19
C ARG A 213 27.19 -31.04 -4.70
N THR A 214 27.81 -32.20 -4.74
CA THR A 214 27.16 -33.44 -5.22
C THR A 214 26.10 -33.97 -4.26
N ASN A 215 26.18 -33.61 -2.97
CA ASN A 215 25.19 -33.95 -1.94
C ASN A 215 24.15 -32.85 -1.70
N ASN A 216 24.04 -31.85 -2.61
CA ASN A 216 23.05 -30.80 -2.59
C ASN A 216 23.10 -29.90 -1.35
N ALA A 217 24.30 -29.60 -0.83
CA ALA A 217 24.45 -28.55 0.16
C ALA A 217 23.96 -27.22 -0.41
N ARG A 218 23.21 -26.49 0.39
CA ARG A 218 22.75 -25.14 0.01
C ARG A 218 23.75 -24.08 0.42
N VAL A 219 24.41 -24.29 1.54
CA VAL A 219 25.42 -23.43 2.17
C VAL A 219 26.58 -24.29 2.58
N VAL A 220 27.81 -23.76 2.54
CA VAL A 220 29.00 -24.37 3.11
C VAL A 220 29.65 -23.39 4.07
N ASN A 221 29.86 -23.80 5.29
CA ASN A 221 30.61 -23.11 6.32
C ASN A 221 32.07 -23.53 6.30
N VAL A 222 32.99 -22.58 6.23
CA VAL A 222 34.43 -22.79 6.26
C VAL A 222 35.03 -21.90 7.35
N SER A 223 35.08 -22.43 8.57
CA SER A 223 35.62 -21.72 9.73
C SER A 223 37.16 -21.85 9.81
N LEU A 224 37.80 -21.64 8.66
CA LEU A 224 39.27 -21.74 8.50
C LEU A 224 39.82 -20.44 7.90
N GLY A 225 41.07 -20.12 8.27
CA GLY A 225 41.82 -18.99 7.73
C GLY A 225 43.13 -19.44 7.11
N GLY A 226 43.93 -18.52 6.58
CA GLY A 226 45.26 -18.79 6.14
C GLY A 226 45.69 -18.16 4.82
N SER A 227 46.65 -18.81 4.15
CA SER A 227 47.26 -18.37 2.90
C SER A 227 46.24 -18.31 1.72
N PRO A 228 46.60 -17.61 0.63
CA PRO A 228 45.74 -17.61 -0.56
C PRO A 228 45.44 -19.04 -1.07
N ALA A 229 44.17 -19.25 -1.48
CA ALA A 229 43.72 -20.54 -2.01
C ALA A 229 44.57 -20.96 -3.21
N SER A 230 45.04 -22.22 -3.20
CA SER A 230 45.75 -22.81 -4.32
C SER A 230 44.82 -22.97 -5.56
N PRO A 231 45.39 -23.17 -6.78
CA PRO A 231 44.56 -23.30 -7.99
C PRO A 231 43.50 -24.43 -7.91
N VAL A 232 43.78 -25.53 -7.20
CA VAL A 232 42.80 -26.63 -7.05
C VAL A 232 41.61 -26.19 -6.18
N LEU A 233 41.85 -25.44 -5.10
CA LEU A 233 40.83 -24.93 -4.22
C LEU A 233 40.03 -23.80 -4.92
N VAL A 234 40.67 -22.89 -5.63
CA VAL A 234 40.00 -21.85 -6.47
C VAL A 234 39.03 -22.51 -7.47
N GLN A 235 39.44 -23.60 -8.15
CA GLN A 235 38.58 -24.32 -9.08
C GLN A 235 37.38 -24.99 -8.38
N ALA A 236 37.56 -25.52 -7.17
CA ALA A 236 36.47 -26.11 -6.39
C ALA A 236 35.44 -25.03 -5.93
N ILE A 237 35.92 -23.88 -5.46
CA ILE A 237 35.08 -22.72 -5.12
C ILE A 237 34.32 -22.28 -6.37
N ASP A 238 34.95 -22.16 -7.53
CA ASP A 238 34.31 -21.81 -8.80
C ASP A 238 33.18 -22.80 -9.18
N ARG A 239 33.39 -24.11 -9.01
CA ARG A 239 32.33 -25.12 -9.27
C ARG A 239 31.18 -25.03 -8.26
N ALA A 240 31.46 -24.80 -6.99
CA ALA A 240 30.45 -24.67 -5.94
C ALA A 240 29.57 -23.42 -6.16
N THR A 241 30.19 -22.26 -6.43
CA THR A 241 29.48 -21.02 -6.69
C THR A 241 28.70 -21.03 -7.99
N ARG A 242 29.19 -21.69 -9.05
CA ARG A 242 28.40 -21.94 -10.29
C ARG A 242 27.16 -22.79 -10.03
N ALA A 243 27.21 -23.69 -9.06
CA ALA A 243 26.05 -24.47 -8.65
C ALA A 243 25.08 -23.69 -7.73
N GLY A 244 25.39 -22.43 -7.39
CA GLY A 244 24.57 -21.57 -6.55
C GLY A 244 24.73 -21.80 -5.05
N ILE A 245 25.79 -22.52 -4.63
CA ILE A 245 26.12 -22.74 -3.22
C ILE A 245 26.71 -21.46 -2.64
N VAL A 246 26.21 -21.03 -1.48
CA VAL A 246 26.80 -19.92 -0.71
C VAL A 246 27.89 -20.49 0.19
N ILE A 247 29.06 -19.87 0.17
CA ILE A 247 30.21 -20.26 1.01
C ILE A 247 30.44 -19.14 2.03
N VAL A 248 30.54 -19.47 3.31
CA VAL A 248 30.84 -18.52 4.37
C VAL A 248 32.21 -18.84 4.93
N ILE A 249 33.14 -17.89 4.84
CA ILE A 249 34.54 -18.08 5.28
C ILE A 249 34.82 -17.09 6.41
N SER A 250 35.48 -17.54 7.47
CA SER A 250 35.93 -16.68 8.60
C SER A 250 36.94 -15.65 8.11
N ALA A 251 36.86 -14.40 8.64
CA ALA A 251 37.73 -13.29 8.25
C ALA A 251 39.19 -13.44 8.66
N GLY A 252 39.48 -14.28 9.67
CA GLY A 252 40.76 -14.37 10.37
C GLY A 252 40.74 -13.69 11.74
N ASN A 253 41.73 -14.02 12.58
CA ASN A 253 41.78 -13.66 14.01
C ASN A 253 43.01 -12.91 14.42
N ASP A 254 43.66 -12.15 13.53
CA ASP A 254 44.91 -11.45 13.77
C ASP A 254 44.75 -9.96 14.06
N GLY A 255 43.50 -9.46 14.08
CA GLY A 255 43.14 -8.05 14.28
C GLY A 255 43.67 -7.12 13.18
N THR A 256 43.87 -7.65 11.98
CA THR A 256 44.41 -6.89 10.83
C THR A 256 43.33 -6.03 10.14
N ALA A 257 43.81 -5.05 9.35
CA ALA A 257 42.90 -4.15 8.62
C ALA A 257 42.18 -4.79 7.46
N ASN A 258 42.59 -5.99 7.00
CA ASN A 258 42.03 -6.72 5.89
C ASN A 258 41.73 -8.17 6.28
N PRO A 259 40.79 -8.84 5.66
CA PRO A 259 40.55 -10.28 5.84
C PRO A 259 41.77 -11.11 5.43
N ASP A 260 41.85 -12.31 5.96
CA ASP A 260 42.83 -13.31 5.55
C ASP A 260 42.85 -13.49 4.03
N SER A 261 44.05 -13.85 3.52
CA SER A 261 44.21 -14.04 2.07
C SER A 261 43.34 -15.12 1.49
N PHE A 262 42.98 -16.15 2.26
CA PHE A 262 42.00 -17.16 1.88
C PHE A 262 40.58 -16.56 1.74
N ALA A 263 40.11 -15.84 2.75
CA ALA A 263 38.80 -15.19 2.76
C ALA A 263 38.69 -14.13 1.67
N ALA A 264 39.81 -13.47 1.30
CA ALA A 264 39.87 -12.47 0.23
C ALA A 264 39.45 -13.02 -1.15
N ILE A 265 39.34 -14.37 -1.35
CA ILE A 265 38.75 -14.97 -2.57
C ILE A 265 37.35 -14.44 -2.87
N ALA A 266 36.61 -13.96 -1.87
CA ALA A 266 35.30 -13.33 -2.04
C ALA A 266 35.36 -12.14 -3.01
N THR A 267 36.48 -11.43 -3.10
CA THR A 267 36.66 -10.25 -4.00
C THR A 267 36.89 -10.64 -5.45
N ASN A 268 37.21 -11.90 -5.73
CA ASN A 268 37.36 -12.42 -7.08
C ASN A 268 36.01 -12.76 -7.70
N ALA A 269 35.38 -11.78 -8.35
CA ALA A 269 34.03 -11.93 -8.92
C ALA A 269 33.89 -13.08 -9.94
N ALA A 270 34.96 -13.45 -10.65
CA ALA A 270 34.92 -14.56 -11.63
C ALA A 270 34.76 -15.92 -10.95
N VAL A 271 35.22 -16.05 -9.71
CA VAL A 271 35.18 -17.28 -8.91
C VAL A 271 34.05 -17.23 -7.88
N SER A 272 33.95 -16.16 -7.10
CA SER A 272 32.99 -16.02 -5.99
C SER A 272 31.55 -15.78 -6.48
N ARG A 273 31.36 -15.09 -7.59
CA ARG A 273 30.03 -14.67 -8.13
C ARG A 273 29.14 -13.97 -7.11
N GLY A 274 29.75 -13.34 -6.07
CA GLY A 274 29.00 -12.77 -4.95
C GLY A 274 28.40 -13.81 -4.00
N LEU A 275 28.82 -15.07 -4.08
CA LEU A 275 28.32 -16.19 -3.26
C LEU A 275 29.31 -16.57 -2.13
N VAL A 276 30.38 -15.82 -1.94
CA VAL A 276 31.34 -16.01 -0.85
C VAL A 276 31.17 -14.84 0.13
N ILE A 277 30.81 -15.15 1.37
CA ILE A 277 30.65 -14.18 2.48
C ILE A 277 31.86 -14.32 3.37
N ILE A 278 32.49 -13.19 3.72
CA ILE A 278 33.51 -13.08 4.74
C ILE A 278 32.84 -12.79 6.09
N ALA A 279 33.03 -13.64 7.07
CA ALA A 279 32.42 -13.55 8.38
C ALA A 279 33.32 -12.85 9.39
N GLY A 280 32.99 -11.63 9.81
CA GLY A 280 33.67 -10.91 10.88
C GLY A 280 33.06 -11.18 12.25
N SER A 281 33.80 -10.87 13.31
CA SER A 281 33.39 -11.08 14.69
C SER A 281 33.10 -9.77 15.42
N VAL A 282 31.94 -9.75 16.10
CA VAL A 282 31.57 -8.70 17.07
C VAL A 282 31.26 -9.32 18.43
N GLY A 283 31.35 -8.52 19.46
CA GLY A 283 30.80 -8.86 20.77
C GLY A 283 29.31 -8.67 20.86
N THR A 284 28.70 -9.04 21.99
CA THR A 284 27.25 -8.82 22.25
C THR A 284 26.87 -7.34 22.38
N ASN A 285 27.83 -6.45 22.45
CA ASN A 285 27.69 -4.98 22.47
C ASN A 285 27.80 -4.35 21.07
N ASP A 286 27.80 -5.15 20.01
CA ASP A 286 27.95 -4.74 18.61
C ASP A 286 29.33 -4.10 18.26
N VAL A 287 30.32 -4.22 19.13
CA VAL A 287 31.71 -3.72 18.89
C VAL A 287 32.51 -4.82 18.19
N ILE A 288 33.26 -4.45 17.13
CA ILE A 288 34.18 -5.38 16.45
C ILE A 288 35.14 -5.99 17.45
N SER A 289 35.33 -7.32 17.39
CA SER A 289 36.22 -8.04 18.29
C SER A 289 37.66 -7.64 18.03
N SER A 290 38.47 -7.44 19.09
CA SER A 290 39.83 -6.98 18.94
C SER A 290 40.72 -7.92 18.12
N PHE A 291 40.37 -9.20 18.08
CA PHE A 291 41.06 -10.22 17.27
C PHE A 291 40.54 -10.30 15.84
N SER A 292 39.26 -9.85 15.56
CA SER A 292 38.69 -9.99 14.22
C SER A 292 39.51 -9.20 13.21
N ASN A 293 39.89 -9.86 12.11
CA ASN A 293 40.32 -9.11 10.96
C ASN A 293 39.16 -8.24 10.48
N ASN A 294 39.44 -6.99 10.07
CA ASN A 294 38.44 -6.02 9.60
C ASN A 294 38.04 -6.29 8.14
N ALA A 295 36.98 -5.62 7.71
CA ALA A 295 36.45 -5.78 6.38
C ALA A 295 37.37 -5.30 5.25
N GLY A 296 38.10 -4.21 5.47
CA GLY A 296 39.14 -3.67 4.57
C GLY A 296 38.76 -3.70 3.10
N THR A 297 39.61 -4.31 2.29
CA THR A 297 39.40 -4.50 0.85
C THR A 297 38.24 -5.46 0.52
N GLY A 298 37.77 -6.26 1.47
CA GLY A 298 36.64 -7.18 1.38
C GLY A 298 35.29 -6.60 1.78
N ALA A 299 35.19 -5.30 2.11
CA ALA A 299 34.02 -4.66 2.73
C ALA A 299 32.68 -4.95 2.03
N ASN A 300 32.66 -5.07 0.71
CA ASN A 300 31.45 -5.38 -0.04
C ASN A 300 30.93 -6.83 0.18
N PHE A 301 31.76 -7.70 0.69
CA PHE A 301 31.50 -9.13 0.88
C PHE A 301 31.55 -9.56 2.35
N PHE A 302 31.64 -8.61 3.26
CA PHE A 302 31.89 -8.81 4.68
C PHE A 302 30.59 -8.60 5.47
N LEU A 303 30.29 -9.55 6.36
CA LEU A 303 29.14 -9.48 7.27
C LEU A 303 29.60 -9.95 8.66
N SER A 304 29.22 -9.24 9.72
CA SER A 304 29.61 -9.57 11.09
C SER A 304 28.50 -10.34 11.82
N ALA A 305 28.90 -11.22 12.73
CA ALA A 305 28.03 -11.85 13.71
C ALA A 305 28.79 -12.00 15.03
N VAL A 306 28.12 -12.43 16.12
CA VAL A 306 28.75 -12.61 17.41
C VAL A 306 29.81 -13.72 17.33
N GLY A 307 31.05 -13.40 17.65
CA GLY A 307 32.15 -14.37 17.71
C GLY A 307 32.96 -14.33 19.03
N GLU A 308 32.46 -13.55 20.01
CA GLU A 308 33.05 -13.51 21.33
C GLU A 308 32.24 -14.32 22.33
N GLN A 309 32.97 -15.19 23.10
CA GLN A 309 32.38 -15.96 24.22
C GLN A 309 31.11 -16.75 23.80
N VAL A 310 31.13 -17.30 22.60
CA VAL A 310 30.04 -18.15 22.07
C VAL A 310 30.04 -19.47 22.86
N ARG A 311 28.97 -19.77 23.54
CA ARG A 311 28.84 -21.00 24.32
C ARG A 311 28.50 -22.18 23.42
N ALA A 312 29.43 -23.16 23.34
CA ALA A 312 29.26 -24.40 22.58
C ALA A 312 30.05 -25.55 23.24
N PRO A 313 29.64 -26.82 23.06
CA PRO A 313 30.37 -27.96 23.57
C PRO A 313 31.67 -28.20 22.77
N ASN A 314 32.66 -28.84 23.41
CA ASN A 314 33.81 -29.43 22.74
C ASN A 314 33.50 -30.88 22.30
N GLN A 315 34.53 -31.62 21.83
CA GLN A 315 34.43 -33.02 21.42
C GLN A 315 34.14 -34.01 22.56
N GLU A 316 34.18 -33.57 23.81
CA GLU A 316 33.83 -34.35 25.02
C GLU A 316 32.45 -33.95 25.56
N ASN A 317 31.69 -33.20 24.80
CA ASN A 317 30.38 -32.62 25.17
C ASN A 317 30.47 -31.70 26.42
N VAL A 318 31.63 -31.12 26.70
CA VAL A 318 31.83 -30.13 27.76
C VAL A 318 31.61 -28.74 27.19
N PRO A 319 30.77 -27.89 27.83
CA PRO A 319 30.51 -26.53 27.33
C PRO A 319 31.69 -25.60 27.63
N PHE A 320 32.13 -24.89 26.60
CA PHE A 320 33.15 -23.82 26.66
C PHE A 320 32.61 -22.49 26.14
N LEU A 321 33.31 -21.42 26.43
CA LEU A 321 33.12 -20.09 25.81
C LEU A 321 34.20 -19.91 24.73
N TRP A 322 33.76 -20.00 23.49
CA TRP A 322 34.64 -19.93 22.32
C TRP A 322 34.70 -18.50 21.78
N SER A 323 35.88 -18.06 21.32
CA SER A 323 36.06 -16.76 20.67
C SER A 323 36.83 -16.93 19.38
N GLY A 324 36.35 -16.29 18.29
CA GLY A 324 36.93 -16.34 16.96
C GLY A 324 35.91 -16.03 15.88
N THR A 325 36.33 -15.52 14.73
CA THR A 325 35.51 -15.37 13.52
C THR A 325 34.97 -16.73 13.04
N SER A 326 35.59 -17.83 13.47
CA SER A 326 35.13 -19.21 13.29
C SER A 326 33.72 -19.46 13.89
N PHE A 327 33.29 -18.69 14.88
CA PHE A 327 31.94 -18.81 15.50
C PHE A 327 30.95 -17.80 14.97
N SER A 328 31.39 -16.77 14.22
CA SER A 328 30.54 -15.88 13.46
C SER A 328 30.07 -16.52 12.16
N ALA A 329 30.94 -17.22 11.45
CA ALA A 329 30.64 -17.88 10.19
C ALA A 329 29.47 -18.89 10.26
N PRO A 330 29.37 -19.79 11.26
CA PRO A 330 28.25 -20.72 11.37
C PRO A 330 26.93 -20.05 11.70
N GLN A 331 26.92 -18.88 12.34
CA GLN A 331 25.67 -18.11 12.56
C GLN A 331 25.15 -17.53 11.25
N ILE A 332 26.02 -16.99 10.40
CA ILE A 332 25.65 -16.51 9.06
C ILE A 332 25.20 -17.67 8.18
N SER A 333 25.89 -18.80 8.24
CA SER A 333 25.52 -20.03 7.54
C SER A 333 24.14 -20.56 7.98
N GLY A 334 23.85 -20.52 9.29
CA GLY A 334 22.55 -20.84 9.86
C GLY A 334 21.46 -19.88 9.39
N ALA A 335 21.73 -18.57 9.37
CA ALA A 335 20.82 -17.56 8.87
C ALA A 335 20.44 -17.77 7.38
N LEU A 336 21.41 -18.14 6.56
CA LEU A 336 21.16 -18.55 5.15
C LEU A 336 20.27 -19.77 5.08
N ALA A 337 20.47 -20.78 5.96
CA ALA A 337 19.63 -21.97 6.01
C ALA A 337 18.19 -21.64 6.41
N LEU A 338 17.98 -20.73 7.38
CA LEU A 338 16.64 -20.28 7.77
C LEU A 338 15.92 -19.58 6.60
N LEU A 339 16.61 -18.70 5.89
CA LEU A 339 16.05 -18.00 4.71
C LEU A 339 15.75 -18.99 3.56
N ALA A 340 16.64 -19.95 3.31
CA ALA A 340 16.45 -20.94 2.26
C ALA A 340 15.25 -21.88 2.52
N GLN A 341 14.97 -22.21 3.80
CA GLN A 341 13.79 -22.95 4.18
C GLN A 341 12.51 -22.12 4.00
N ALA A 342 12.52 -20.88 4.51
CA ALA A 342 11.34 -20.03 4.46
C ALA A 342 10.95 -19.61 3.05
N PHE A 343 11.94 -19.44 2.17
CA PHE A 343 11.75 -18.97 0.79
C PHE A 343 12.51 -19.86 -0.19
N PRO A 344 11.97 -21.05 -0.50
CA PRO A 344 12.70 -22.12 -1.21
C PRO A 344 13.06 -21.77 -2.66
N THR A 345 12.44 -20.78 -3.26
CA THR A 345 12.69 -20.32 -4.62
C THR A 345 13.84 -19.31 -4.75
N LEU A 346 14.37 -18.81 -3.62
CA LEU A 346 15.49 -17.87 -3.65
C LEU A 346 16.77 -18.56 -4.15
N THR A 347 17.46 -17.88 -5.05
CA THR A 347 18.80 -18.27 -5.47
C THR A 347 19.83 -17.98 -4.39
N GLY A 348 21.03 -18.57 -4.47
CA GLY A 348 22.14 -18.25 -3.55
C GLY A 348 22.46 -16.76 -3.54
N THR A 349 22.49 -16.11 -4.71
CA THR A 349 22.75 -14.67 -4.84
C THR A 349 21.69 -13.85 -4.11
N GLN A 350 20.41 -14.21 -4.24
CA GLN A 350 19.33 -13.51 -3.54
C GLN A 350 19.41 -13.70 -2.02
N LEU A 351 19.80 -14.88 -1.54
CA LEU A 351 20.01 -15.13 -0.11
C LEU A 351 21.10 -14.21 0.46
N VAL A 352 22.24 -14.10 -0.24
CA VAL A 352 23.35 -13.22 0.14
C VAL A 352 22.90 -11.74 0.12
N GLU A 353 22.24 -11.32 -0.95
CA GLU A 353 21.79 -9.93 -1.09
C GLU A 353 20.77 -9.53 -0.03
N ILE A 354 19.88 -10.45 0.37
CA ILE A 354 18.95 -10.24 1.49
C ILE A 354 19.71 -10.01 2.78
N LEU A 355 20.71 -10.85 3.12
CA LEU A 355 21.51 -10.66 4.34
C LEU A 355 22.26 -9.33 4.32
N TYR A 356 22.87 -8.96 3.19
CA TYR A 356 23.62 -7.71 3.07
C TYR A 356 22.71 -6.46 3.14
N SER A 357 21.57 -6.47 2.46
CA SER A 357 20.65 -5.34 2.46
C SER A 357 19.89 -5.18 3.78
N SER A 358 19.77 -6.23 4.56
CA SER A 358 19.08 -6.26 5.85
C SER A 358 20.03 -6.13 7.04
N ALA A 359 21.36 -6.17 6.84
CA ALA A 359 22.32 -6.03 7.91
C ALA A 359 22.09 -4.75 8.72
N ARG A 360 22.34 -4.83 10.03
CA ARG A 360 22.30 -3.68 10.93
C ARG A 360 23.59 -2.89 10.74
N ASP A 361 23.47 -1.66 10.26
CA ASP A 361 24.59 -0.75 10.03
C ASP A 361 25.34 -0.48 11.35
N ALA A 362 26.66 -0.55 11.30
CA ALA A 362 27.56 -0.34 12.42
C ALA A 362 28.85 0.35 11.95
N GLY A 363 29.45 1.17 12.78
CA GLY A 363 30.64 1.95 12.42
C GLY A 363 30.26 3.23 11.66
N ALA A 364 30.95 3.47 10.53
CA ALA A 364 30.62 4.57 9.64
C ALA A 364 29.37 4.24 8.82
N ALA A 365 28.53 5.22 8.54
CA ALA A 365 27.26 5.00 7.84
C ALA A 365 27.45 4.32 6.46
N GLY A 366 26.76 3.22 6.24
CA GLY A 366 26.83 2.41 5.03
C GLY A 366 27.94 1.37 5.07
N ILE A 367 28.53 1.03 3.91
CA ILE A 367 29.59 0.04 3.83
C ILE A 367 30.91 0.67 4.26
N ASP A 368 31.56 0.12 5.28
CA ASP A 368 32.81 0.65 5.81
C ASP A 368 33.93 -0.40 5.91
N ALA A 369 35.16 0.04 6.20
CA ALA A 369 36.34 -0.80 6.23
C ALA A 369 36.47 -1.65 7.51
N VAL A 370 35.59 -1.50 8.50
CA VAL A 370 35.64 -2.24 9.78
C VAL A 370 34.54 -3.32 9.78
N TYR A 371 33.26 -2.92 9.60
CA TYR A 371 32.11 -3.79 9.70
C TYR A 371 31.59 -4.29 8.34
N GLY A 372 32.14 -3.79 7.23
CA GLY A 372 31.70 -4.14 5.88
C GLY A 372 30.23 -3.77 5.63
N ARG A 373 29.36 -4.75 5.45
CA ARG A 373 27.91 -4.59 5.28
C ARG A 373 27.17 -4.36 6.60
N GLY A 374 27.86 -4.56 7.75
CA GLY A 374 27.24 -4.42 9.07
C GLY A 374 27.09 -5.77 9.80
N ILE A 375 26.12 -5.85 10.71
CA ILE A 375 25.89 -6.98 11.61
C ILE A 375 24.61 -7.72 11.19
N LEU A 376 24.65 -9.05 11.24
CA LEU A 376 23.53 -9.94 10.91
C LEU A 376 22.25 -9.59 11.69
N ASP A 377 21.11 -9.41 10.97
CA ASP A 377 19.81 -9.10 11.56
C ASP A 377 18.68 -9.85 10.84
N LEU A 378 18.16 -10.87 11.47
CA LEU A 378 17.09 -11.71 10.91
C LEU A 378 15.70 -11.06 11.01
N THR A 379 15.46 -10.12 11.90
CA THR A 379 14.21 -9.35 11.88
C THR A 379 14.06 -8.58 10.58
N ARG A 380 15.14 -7.89 10.18
CA ARG A 380 15.15 -7.12 8.92
C ARG A 380 15.22 -8.05 7.69
N ALA A 381 15.96 -9.16 7.76
CA ALA A 381 16.06 -10.13 6.68
C ALA A 381 14.71 -10.81 6.36
N PHE A 382 13.89 -11.06 7.38
CA PHE A 382 12.56 -11.65 7.24
C PHE A 382 11.44 -10.61 7.03
N ALA A 383 11.73 -9.32 7.05
CA ALA A 383 10.79 -8.27 6.65
C ALA A 383 10.76 -8.12 5.11
N PRO A 384 9.70 -7.56 4.52
CA PRO A 384 9.68 -7.21 3.11
C PRO A 384 10.77 -6.20 2.75
N ILE A 385 11.52 -6.44 1.68
CA ILE A 385 12.62 -5.59 1.21
C ILE A 385 12.25 -4.96 -0.13
N GLY A 386 12.49 -3.65 -0.25
CA GLY A 386 12.24 -2.90 -1.47
C GLY A 386 10.74 -2.62 -1.72
N GLN A 387 10.39 -2.45 -2.98
CA GLN A 387 9.01 -2.17 -3.36
C GLN A 387 8.15 -3.43 -3.23
N THR A 388 7.02 -3.29 -2.53
CA THR A 388 6.05 -4.38 -2.43
C THR A 388 4.94 -4.25 -3.48
N SER A 389 4.46 -5.39 -3.97
CA SER A 389 3.37 -5.49 -4.94
C SER A 389 2.33 -6.51 -4.51
N LEU A 390 1.12 -6.37 -5.03
CA LEU A 390 0.07 -7.37 -4.82
C LEU A 390 0.44 -8.66 -5.55
N ALA A 391 0.37 -9.80 -4.87
CA ALA A 391 0.70 -11.10 -5.46
C ALA A 391 -0.17 -11.38 -6.70
N GLY A 392 0.43 -11.94 -7.73
CA GLY A 392 -0.22 -12.18 -9.04
C GLY A 392 -0.37 -10.93 -9.90
N SER A 393 0.14 -9.78 -9.47
CA SER A 393 0.17 -8.54 -10.26
C SER A 393 1.43 -7.73 -9.98
N ALA A 394 1.76 -6.79 -10.86
CA ALA A 394 2.86 -5.83 -10.63
C ALA A 394 2.39 -4.54 -9.93
N VAL A 395 1.16 -4.52 -9.38
CA VAL A 395 0.57 -3.33 -8.76
C VAL A 395 1.24 -3.05 -7.42
N PRO A 396 1.86 -1.86 -7.24
CA PRO A 396 2.51 -1.51 -5.99
C PRO A 396 1.52 -1.37 -4.84
N VAL A 397 1.87 -1.92 -3.68
CA VAL A 397 1.11 -1.87 -2.43
C VAL A 397 1.97 -1.25 -1.35
N SER A 398 1.47 -0.25 -0.65
CA SER A 398 2.15 0.32 0.50
C SER A 398 1.89 -0.50 1.77
N LEU A 399 2.89 -0.68 2.60
CA LEU A 399 2.75 -1.32 3.91
C LEU A 399 2.02 -0.43 4.94
N THR A 400 1.89 0.87 4.67
CA THR A 400 1.40 1.85 5.65
C THR A 400 0.18 2.63 5.18
N SER A 401 0.00 2.87 3.88
CA SER A 401 -1.11 3.70 3.38
C SER A 401 -1.49 3.34 1.95
N ASN A 402 -2.69 2.78 1.78
CA ASN A 402 -3.26 2.43 0.48
C ASN A 402 -4.59 3.14 0.18
N GLY A 403 -5.09 3.97 1.08
CA GLY A 403 -6.31 4.72 0.84
C GLY A 403 -6.66 5.66 1.98
N VAL A 404 -7.53 6.64 1.67
CA VAL A 404 -8.10 7.56 2.64
C VAL A 404 -9.59 7.71 2.35
N LEU A 405 -10.40 7.53 3.38
CA LEU A 405 -11.84 7.70 3.30
C LEU A 405 -12.23 9.19 3.20
N SER A 406 -13.37 9.47 2.59
CA SER A 406 -13.96 10.81 2.54
C SER A 406 -14.82 11.10 3.78
N SER A 407 -15.25 12.36 3.94
CA SER A 407 -16.21 12.76 4.98
C SER A 407 -17.53 12.00 4.89
N ALA A 408 -17.98 11.61 3.69
CA ALA A 408 -19.19 10.79 3.51
C ALA A 408 -19.06 9.37 4.09
N MET A 409 -17.83 8.86 4.19
CA MET A 409 -17.47 7.52 4.71
C MET A 409 -16.88 7.56 6.13
N GLY A 410 -16.45 8.73 6.58
CA GLY A 410 -16.02 9.03 7.94
C GLY A 410 -15.05 8.03 8.54
N ASP A 411 -15.50 7.39 9.61
CA ASP A 411 -14.79 6.35 10.38
C ASP A 411 -15.23 4.93 10.03
N ALA A 412 -15.59 4.65 8.77
CA ALA A 412 -16.01 3.31 8.36
C ALA A 412 -14.98 2.27 8.82
N ARG A 413 -15.40 1.37 9.72
CA ARG A 413 -14.52 0.37 10.33
C ARG A 413 -14.30 -0.77 9.34
N GLN A 414 -13.04 -1.04 9.08
CA GLN A 414 -12.63 -2.17 8.27
C GLN A 414 -12.45 -3.41 9.17
N THR A 415 -12.92 -4.55 8.71
CA THR A 415 -12.74 -5.84 9.38
C THR A 415 -11.93 -6.73 8.46
N GLY A 416 -10.62 -6.82 8.72
CA GLY A 416 -9.71 -7.78 8.10
C GLY A 416 -9.77 -7.84 6.56
N LEU A 417 -8.93 -7.10 5.87
CA LEU A 417 -8.72 -7.19 4.42
C LEU A 417 -7.38 -7.88 4.16
N GLY A 418 -7.31 -9.16 4.55
CA GLY A 418 -6.09 -9.95 4.43
C GLY A 418 -5.75 -10.25 2.96
N THR A 419 -4.51 -9.96 2.55
CA THR A 419 -4.03 -10.27 1.21
C THR A 419 -2.59 -10.74 1.23
N VAL A 420 -2.15 -11.38 0.15
CA VAL A 420 -0.74 -11.73 -0.06
C VAL A 420 -0.07 -10.68 -0.95
N ILE A 421 1.06 -10.20 -0.49
CA ILE A 421 1.94 -9.29 -1.23
C ILE A 421 3.29 -9.96 -1.48
N LEU A 422 3.97 -9.51 -2.51
CA LEU A 422 5.35 -9.91 -2.84
C LEU A 422 6.27 -8.71 -2.66
N ASP A 423 7.49 -8.97 -2.17
CA ASP A 423 8.55 -7.98 -2.13
C ASP A 423 9.44 -8.02 -3.40
N SER A 424 10.54 -7.24 -3.43
CA SER A 424 11.46 -7.18 -4.57
C SER A 424 12.16 -8.52 -4.89
N PHE A 425 12.17 -9.46 -3.96
CA PHE A 425 12.72 -10.81 -4.12
C PHE A 425 11.65 -11.87 -4.42
N SER A 426 10.41 -11.44 -4.71
CA SER A 426 9.24 -12.33 -4.90
C SER A 426 8.92 -13.18 -3.66
N ARG A 427 9.26 -12.73 -2.46
CA ARG A 427 8.89 -13.37 -1.21
C ARG A 427 7.48 -12.99 -0.81
N ALA A 428 6.67 -13.97 -0.47
CA ALA A 428 5.26 -13.74 -0.12
C ALA A 428 5.10 -13.38 1.36
N TYR A 429 4.27 -12.35 1.61
CA TYR A 429 3.91 -11.89 2.95
C TYR A 429 2.42 -11.65 3.04
N THR A 430 1.85 -11.84 4.22
CA THR A 430 0.46 -11.45 4.50
C THR A 430 0.40 -9.99 4.93
N LEU A 431 -0.51 -9.23 4.33
CA LEU A 431 -0.79 -7.85 4.69
C LEU A 431 -2.28 -7.69 4.96
N ASP A 432 -2.65 -7.06 6.06
CA ASP A 432 -4.02 -6.60 6.29
C ASP A 432 -4.18 -5.18 5.76
N LEU A 433 -4.79 -5.06 4.56
CA LEU A 433 -5.04 -3.78 3.91
C LEU A 433 -5.97 -2.88 4.74
N ALA A 434 -6.81 -3.44 5.61
CA ALA A 434 -7.69 -2.66 6.48
C ALA A 434 -6.93 -1.64 7.33
N ARG A 435 -5.74 -2.02 7.79
CA ARG A 435 -4.86 -1.16 8.61
C ARG A 435 -4.18 -0.05 7.82
N THR A 436 -4.23 -0.10 6.49
CA THR A 436 -3.59 0.86 5.59
C THR A 436 -4.56 1.90 5.03
N ILE A 437 -5.84 1.83 5.44
CA ILE A 437 -6.89 2.76 5.04
C ILE A 437 -7.07 3.79 6.16
N GLY A 438 -6.75 5.06 5.85
CA GLY A 438 -6.92 6.18 6.77
C GLY A 438 -8.37 6.66 6.82
N THR A 439 -8.79 7.14 7.99
CA THR A 439 -10.09 7.83 8.17
C THR A 439 -10.10 9.18 7.45
N ALA A 440 -11.30 9.75 7.25
CA ALA A 440 -11.47 11.08 6.67
C ALA A 440 -10.71 12.15 7.48
N ARG A 441 -9.95 12.99 6.75
CA ARG A 441 -9.30 14.14 7.39
C ARG A 441 -10.29 15.29 7.53
N GLN A 442 -10.38 15.83 8.74
CA GLN A 442 -11.20 17.01 9.01
C GLN A 442 -10.58 18.24 8.37
N GLN A 443 -11.42 19.05 7.72
CA GLN A 443 -11.07 20.41 7.36
C GLN A 443 -11.65 21.35 8.41
N PRO A 444 -10.88 22.32 8.94
CA PRO A 444 -11.42 23.34 9.83
C PRO A 444 -12.52 24.12 9.11
N ALA A 445 -13.67 24.24 9.74
CA ALA A 445 -14.91 24.71 9.13
C ALA A 445 -14.84 26.12 8.54
N LEU A 446 -14.05 27.02 9.12
CA LEU A 446 -14.00 28.43 8.74
C LEU A 446 -12.70 28.88 8.07
N VAL A 447 -11.76 27.97 7.71
CA VAL A 447 -10.48 28.37 7.09
C VAL A 447 -10.69 29.19 5.81
N GLY A 448 -11.66 28.82 4.99
CA GLY A 448 -11.98 29.58 3.76
C GLY A 448 -12.51 31.00 4.02
N ALA A 449 -13.13 31.24 5.19
CA ALA A 449 -13.63 32.56 5.58
C ALA A 449 -12.53 33.51 6.10
N LEU A 450 -11.40 32.93 6.57
CA LEU A 450 -10.29 33.68 7.14
C LEU A 450 -9.18 33.97 6.14
N THR A 451 -9.17 33.31 4.98
CA THR A 451 -8.12 33.43 3.96
C THR A 451 -8.56 34.39 2.85
N GLY A 452 -8.10 35.61 2.89
CA GLY A 452 -8.01 36.46 1.71
C GLY A 452 -9.10 37.53 1.57
N ARG A 453 -8.67 38.72 1.20
CA ARG A 453 -9.53 39.83 0.79
C ARG A 453 -10.00 39.59 -0.64
N LEU A 454 -11.28 39.25 -0.80
CA LEU A 454 -11.88 39.07 -2.13
C LEU A 454 -12.60 40.36 -2.53
N ARG A 455 -12.46 40.75 -3.81
CA ARG A 455 -13.23 41.86 -4.41
C ARG A 455 -14.19 41.27 -5.44
N HIS A 456 -15.45 41.67 -5.35
CA HIS A 456 -16.47 41.28 -6.28
C HIS A 456 -16.84 42.45 -7.18
N PHE A 457 -16.87 42.22 -8.51
CA PHE A 457 -17.38 43.15 -9.50
C PHE A 457 -18.58 42.55 -10.17
N SER A 458 -19.62 43.29 -10.40
CA SER A 458 -20.72 42.93 -11.26
C SER A 458 -21.11 44.07 -12.18
N ALA A 459 -21.41 43.77 -13.42
CA ALA A 459 -21.91 44.70 -14.41
C ALA A 459 -23.03 44.04 -15.20
N ALA A 460 -24.06 44.79 -15.55
CA ALA A 460 -25.14 44.31 -16.39
C ALA A 460 -25.33 45.25 -17.59
N VAL A 461 -25.47 44.69 -18.79
CA VAL A 461 -25.76 45.39 -20.03
C VAL A 461 -26.88 44.66 -20.76
N GLY A 462 -28.03 45.27 -20.84
CA GLY A 462 -29.20 44.69 -21.41
C GLY A 462 -29.65 43.42 -20.69
N SER A 463 -29.72 42.31 -21.40
CA SER A 463 -30.12 40.98 -20.85
C SER A 463 -28.97 40.17 -20.25
N THR A 464 -27.74 40.71 -20.27
CA THR A 464 -26.52 40.00 -19.83
C THR A 464 -25.92 40.64 -18.61
N ALA A 465 -25.61 39.86 -17.58
CA ALA A 465 -24.86 40.26 -16.38
C ALA A 465 -23.56 39.44 -16.28
N ILE A 466 -22.48 40.13 -15.87
CA ILE A 466 -21.17 39.52 -15.63
C ILE A 466 -20.79 39.80 -14.19
N ALA A 467 -20.40 38.79 -13.46
CA ALA A 467 -19.87 38.88 -12.09
C ALA A 467 -18.47 38.25 -12.05
N VAL A 468 -17.50 38.93 -11.43
CA VAL A 468 -16.11 38.46 -11.30
C VAL A 468 -15.65 38.64 -9.88
N THR A 469 -15.00 37.62 -9.34
CA THR A 469 -14.33 37.65 -8.06
C THR A 469 -12.83 37.58 -8.29
N ILE A 470 -12.09 38.53 -7.74
CA ILE A 470 -10.65 38.63 -7.81
C ILE A 470 -9.99 38.60 -6.44
N ALA A 471 -8.82 37.98 -6.39
CA ALA A 471 -7.94 37.98 -5.23
C ALA A 471 -6.67 38.78 -5.57
N PRO A 472 -6.17 39.65 -4.67
CA PRO A 472 -4.88 40.33 -4.85
C PRO A 472 -3.74 39.31 -4.92
N GLY A 473 -2.70 39.58 -5.71
CA GLY A 473 -1.57 38.70 -5.92
C GLY A 473 -0.56 38.64 -4.77
N ARG A 474 -0.65 39.51 -3.77
CA ARG A 474 0.25 39.61 -2.60
C ARG A 474 -0.55 39.67 -1.29
N ASP A 475 0.00 39.05 -0.24
CA ASP A 475 -0.59 39.03 1.10
C ASP A 475 -0.62 40.38 1.82
N GLN A 476 0.04 41.42 1.33
CA GLN A 476 -0.01 42.76 1.87
C GLN A 476 -1.05 43.57 1.11
N ALA A 477 -2.22 43.68 1.67
CA ALA A 477 -3.24 44.56 1.18
C ALA A 477 -3.01 46.00 1.68
N SER A 478 -2.76 46.93 0.76
CA SER A 478 -3.10 48.31 1.05
C SER A 478 -4.61 48.42 1.01
N VAL A 479 -5.17 48.77 2.12
CA VAL A 479 -6.56 49.18 2.29
C VAL A 479 -6.76 50.46 1.49
N GLU A 480 -7.90 50.64 0.82
CA GLU A 480 -8.46 51.93 0.41
C GLU A 480 -8.42 52.37 -1.05
N ARG A 481 -8.56 51.52 -2.02
CA ARG A 481 -8.91 51.99 -3.35
C ARG A 481 -10.11 51.23 -3.92
N LEU A 482 -11.14 51.97 -4.27
CA LEU A 482 -12.33 51.51 -4.97
C LEU A 482 -12.01 50.95 -6.39
N ARG A 483 -10.81 51.22 -6.89
CA ARG A 483 -10.27 50.67 -8.16
C ARG A 483 -8.89 50.12 -7.90
N LEU A 484 -8.61 48.99 -8.55
CA LEU A 484 -7.24 48.45 -8.60
C LEU A 484 -6.29 49.47 -9.24
N SER A 485 -5.12 49.71 -8.64
CA SER A 485 -4.06 50.44 -9.34
C SER A 485 -3.61 49.56 -10.53
N PRO A 486 -2.97 50.13 -11.59
CA PRO A 486 -2.43 49.32 -12.67
C PRO A 486 -1.52 48.15 -12.17
N GLY A 487 -0.66 48.42 -11.19
CA GLY A 487 0.19 47.38 -10.60
C GLY A 487 -0.55 46.31 -9.82
N ASP A 488 -1.65 46.64 -9.11
CA ASP A 488 -2.54 45.67 -8.47
C ASP A 488 -3.33 44.87 -9.51
N ALA A 489 -3.71 45.49 -10.64
CA ALA A 489 -4.42 44.81 -11.72
C ALA A 489 -3.54 43.80 -12.43
N GLU A 490 -2.26 44.07 -12.60
CA GLU A 490 -1.29 43.12 -13.16
C GLU A 490 -1.02 41.91 -12.25
N GLN A 491 -1.13 42.09 -10.91
CA GLN A 491 -0.91 41.07 -9.91
C GLN A 491 -2.19 40.37 -9.45
N ALA A 492 -3.35 40.93 -9.76
CA ALA A 492 -4.64 40.35 -9.42
C ALA A 492 -4.96 39.13 -10.28
N ARG A 493 -5.48 38.09 -9.68
CA ARG A 493 -6.00 36.92 -10.39
C ARG A 493 -7.49 36.80 -10.24
N THR A 494 -8.18 36.46 -11.30
CA THR A 494 -9.59 36.10 -11.25
C THR A 494 -9.72 34.69 -10.66
N ILE A 495 -10.42 34.54 -9.54
CA ILE A 495 -10.63 33.25 -8.86
C ILE A 495 -11.99 32.65 -9.17
N ALA A 496 -12.98 33.46 -9.55
CA ALA A 496 -14.28 33.01 -10.02
C ALA A 496 -14.91 34.04 -10.98
N ALA A 497 -15.69 33.61 -11.95
CA ALA A 497 -16.49 34.48 -12.79
C ALA A 497 -17.76 33.78 -13.25
N THR A 498 -18.81 34.56 -13.49
CA THR A 498 -20.09 34.10 -14.01
C THR A 498 -20.62 35.08 -15.04
N ILE A 499 -21.15 34.56 -16.15
CA ILE A 499 -21.88 35.33 -17.16
C ILE A 499 -23.29 34.72 -17.18
N THR A 500 -24.30 35.56 -17.00
CA THR A 500 -25.71 35.17 -17.15
C THR A 500 -26.38 36.00 -18.23
N SER A 501 -27.18 35.38 -19.07
CA SER A 501 -27.91 36.06 -20.14
C SER A 501 -29.29 35.46 -20.34
N ARG A 502 -30.27 36.33 -20.59
CA ARG A 502 -31.60 35.92 -21.04
C ARG A 502 -31.57 35.72 -22.56
N LEU A 503 -31.98 34.52 -23.01
CA LEU A 503 -32.07 34.14 -24.41
C LEU A 503 -33.48 34.43 -24.99
N GLY A 504 -34.31 35.15 -24.23
CA GLY A 504 -35.65 35.49 -24.57
C GLY A 504 -36.56 35.59 -23.33
N SER A 505 -37.88 35.64 -23.49
CA SER A 505 -38.79 35.80 -22.35
C SER A 505 -38.94 34.53 -21.48
N ARG A 506 -38.53 33.35 -21.99
CA ARG A 506 -38.72 32.06 -21.32
C ARG A 506 -37.44 31.23 -21.20
N ALA A 507 -36.28 31.74 -21.64
CA ALA A 507 -35.03 31.02 -21.57
C ALA A 507 -33.89 31.90 -21.00
N ALA A 508 -33.03 31.32 -20.20
CA ALA A 508 -31.87 31.97 -19.64
C ALA A 508 -30.69 30.98 -19.56
N PHE A 509 -29.50 31.53 -19.70
CA PHE A 509 -28.23 30.78 -19.71
C PHE A 509 -27.28 31.38 -18.70
N ALA A 510 -26.45 30.53 -18.09
CA ALA A 510 -25.32 30.91 -17.27
C ALA A 510 -24.10 30.07 -17.62
N PHE A 511 -22.93 30.71 -17.61
CA PHE A 511 -21.62 30.04 -17.73
C PHE A 511 -20.68 30.67 -16.71
N GLY A 512 -19.81 29.84 -16.11
CA GLY A 512 -18.83 30.35 -15.17
C GLY A 512 -17.67 29.40 -14.90
N PHE A 513 -16.67 29.92 -14.22
CA PHE A 513 -15.58 29.13 -13.68
C PHE A 513 -15.45 29.35 -12.16
N SER A 514 -14.95 28.33 -11.45
CA SER A 514 -14.92 28.26 -9.99
C SER A 514 -16.29 28.56 -9.33
N GLN A 515 -17.35 28.21 -10.01
CA GLN A 515 -18.75 28.31 -9.56
C GLN A 515 -19.44 26.98 -9.78
N SER A 516 -20.30 26.56 -8.83
CA SER A 516 -21.03 25.30 -9.00
C SER A 516 -22.21 25.46 -9.93
N ALA A 517 -22.50 24.40 -10.69
CA ALA A 517 -23.67 24.34 -11.56
C ALA A 517 -24.99 24.51 -10.78
N ALA A 518 -25.05 24.02 -9.54
CA ALA A 518 -26.19 24.17 -8.66
C ALA A 518 -26.47 25.62 -8.31
N ALA A 519 -25.42 26.40 -7.99
CA ALA A 519 -25.54 27.82 -7.69
C ALA A 519 -26.05 28.60 -8.91
N MET A 520 -25.52 28.31 -10.12
CA MET A 520 -26.00 28.93 -11.37
C MET A 520 -27.45 28.58 -11.67
N GLY A 521 -27.82 27.30 -11.52
CA GLY A 521 -29.20 26.85 -11.70
C GLY A 521 -30.18 27.54 -10.75
N ALA A 522 -29.80 27.69 -9.48
CA ALA A 522 -30.58 28.44 -8.47
C ALA A 522 -30.73 29.91 -8.84
N GLN A 523 -29.64 30.55 -9.30
CA GLN A 523 -29.66 31.94 -9.77
C GLN A 523 -30.59 32.14 -10.98
N LEU A 524 -30.51 31.25 -12.00
CA LEU A 524 -31.38 31.32 -13.13
C LEU A 524 -32.87 31.07 -12.78
N ALA A 525 -33.12 30.27 -11.74
CA ALA A 525 -34.45 30.01 -11.20
C ALA A 525 -35.01 31.14 -10.31
N GLY A 526 -34.20 32.15 -10.03
CA GLY A 526 -34.54 33.23 -9.08
C GLY A 526 -34.78 32.71 -7.67
N ARG A 527 -34.07 31.65 -7.26
CA ARG A 527 -34.13 31.10 -5.91
C ARG A 527 -33.06 31.72 -5.04
N SER A 528 -33.47 32.23 -3.89
CA SER A 528 -32.56 32.66 -2.83
C SER A 528 -32.63 31.68 -1.68
N ASP A 529 -31.48 31.23 -1.21
CA ASP A 529 -31.37 30.42 -0.02
C ASP A 529 -30.70 31.25 1.11
N PRO A 530 -31.11 31.10 2.36
CA PRO A 530 -30.44 31.78 3.48
C PRO A 530 -28.94 31.39 3.54
N ALA A 531 -28.07 32.38 3.80
CA ALA A 531 -26.62 32.19 3.78
C ALA A 531 -26.13 31.53 5.08
N PHE A 532 -26.29 30.22 5.21
CA PHE A 532 -25.64 29.39 6.22
C PHE A 532 -24.22 29.04 5.73
N LEU A 533 -23.25 29.06 6.64
CA LEU A 533 -21.84 28.84 6.32
C LEU A 533 -21.46 27.35 6.39
N ILE A 534 -22.02 26.63 7.35
CA ILE A 534 -21.67 25.26 7.71
C ILE A 534 -22.80 24.31 7.33
N ALA A 535 -24.00 24.52 7.83
CA ALA A 535 -25.17 23.71 7.57
C ALA A 535 -25.71 23.94 6.14
N GLN A 536 -25.08 23.30 5.15
CA GLN A 536 -25.42 23.43 3.73
C GLN A 536 -26.58 22.50 3.34
N THR A 537 -27.37 22.90 2.34
CA THR A 537 -28.37 22.02 1.76
C THR A 537 -27.71 20.98 0.82
N PRO A 538 -28.31 19.79 0.67
CA PRO A 538 -27.77 18.75 -0.23
C PRO A 538 -27.56 19.22 -1.68
N GLU A 539 -28.40 20.14 -2.18
CA GLU A 539 -28.26 20.68 -3.55
C GLU A 539 -26.99 21.53 -3.71
N GLN A 540 -26.55 22.24 -2.65
CA GLN A 540 -25.44 23.19 -2.69
C GLN A 540 -24.08 22.52 -2.64
N ALA A 541 -23.97 21.33 -2.00
CA ALA A 541 -22.74 20.62 -1.80
C ALA A 541 -22.80 19.19 -2.35
N LEU A 542 -21.66 18.70 -2.87
CA LEU A 542 -21.53 17.27 -3.24
C LEU A 542 -21.46 16.38 -2.00
N GLY A 543 -21.13 16.94 -0.82
CA GLY A 543 -20.97 16.23 0.45
C GLY A 543 -19.56 15.69 0.71
N PHE A 544 -18.60 16.09 -0.14
CA PHE A 544 -17.17 15.84 0.02
C PHE A 544 -16.36 17.00 -0.56
N ALA A 545 -15.09 17.09 -0.21
CA ALA A 545 -14.23 18.18 -0.63
C ALA A 545 -14.06 18.20 -2.16
N SER A 546 -14.50 19.26 -2.80
CA SER A 546 -14.43 19.43 -4.25
C SER A 546 -14.17 20.89 -4.64
N ASN A 547 -13.62 21.06 -5.83
CA ASN A 547 -13.36 22.37 -6.41
C ASN A 547 -13.96 22.42 -7.83
N PRO A 548 -15.12 23.08 -8.04
CA PRO A 548 -15.65 23.30 -9.37
C PRO A 548 -14.69 24.11 -10.22
N MET A 549 -14.45 23.69 -11.46
CA MET A 549 -13.58 24.41 -12.40
C MET A 549 -14.40 25.19 -13.43
N THR A 550 -15.27 24.51 -14.15
CA THR A 550 -16.16 25.12 -15.15
C THR A 550 -17.57 24.56 -14.98
N ALA A 551 -18.54 25.43 -15.16
CA ALA A 551 -19.95 25.04 -15.11
C ALA A 551 -20.82 25.83 -16.10
N MET A 552 -21.90 25.21 -16.56
CA MET A 552 -22.94 25.80 -17.39
C MET A 552 -24.31 25.45 -16.83
N ALA A 553 -25.25 26.36 -17.02
CA ALA A 553 -26.67 26.09 -16.75
C ALA A 553 -27.55 26.73 -17.84
N LEU A 554 -28.53 25.99 -18.27
CA LEU A 554 -29.59 26.44 -19.21
C LEU A 554 -30.95 26.23 -18.58
N ARG A 555 -31.73 27.29 -18.45
CA ARG A 555 -33.08 27.25 -17.91
C ARG A 555 -34.13 27.58 -18.97
N ARG A 556 -35.26 26.91 -18.92
CA ARG A 556 -36.44 27.20 -19.73
C ARG A 556 -37.69 27.15 -18.83
N ASP A 557 -38.49 28.22 -18.90
CA ASP A 557 -39.81 28.28 -18.26
C ASP A 557 -40.88 27.72 -19.18
N MET A 558 -41.67 26.78 -18.68
CA MET A 558 -42.66 26.00 -19.43
C MET A 558 -44.07 26.13 -18.84
N GLY A 559 -44.55 27.40 -18.66
CA GLY A 559 -45.90 27.68 -18.22
C GLY A 559 -46.26 27.16 -16.81
N GLY A 560 -45.48 27.55 -15.81
CA GLY A 560 -45.70 27.19 -14.42
C GLY A 560 -44.68 26.18 -13.85
N PHE A 561 -43.84 25.59 -14.71
CA PHE A 561 -42.67 24.80 -14.36
C PHE A 561 -41.42 25.40 -14.96
N GLY A 562 -40.32 25.34 -14.23
CA GLY A 562 -38.98 25.66 -14.72
C GLY A 562 -38.17 24.37 -14.91
N LEU A 563 -37.58 24.20 -16.09
CA LEU A 563 -36.66 23.13 -16.39
C LEU A 563 -35.24 23.70 -16.47
N THR A 564 -34.30 23.17 -15.67
CA THR A 564 -32.90 23.59 -15.71
C THR A 564 -32.03 22.36 -16.01
N LEU A 565 -31.19 22.49 -17.05
CA LEU A 565 -30.10 21.55 -17.34
C LEU A 565 -28.80 22.21 -16.93
N ALA A 566 -27.96 21.53 -16.17
CA ALA A 566 -26.71 22.05 -15.70
C ALA A 566 -25.58 21.02 -15.83
N THR A 567 -24.39 21.49 -16.21
CA THR A 567 -23.20 20.66 -16.29
C THR A 567 -22.04 21.30 -15.53
N GLU A 568 -21.16 20.50 -14.97
CA GLU A 568 -20.02 20.95 -14.16
C GLU A 568 -18.86 19.99 -14.33
N GLN A 569 -17.67 20.55 -14.49
CA GLN A 569 -16.41 19.83 -14.40
C GLN A 569 -15.60 20.40 -13.25
N GLY A 570 -14.91 19.54 -12.52
CA GLY A 570 -14.15 19.96 -11.37
C GLY A 570 -13.14 18.92 -10.90
N ALA A 571 -12.60 19.17 -9.72
CA ALA A 571 -11.67 18.26 -9.06
C ALA A 571 -12.17 17.91 -7.65
N VAL A 572 -12.17 16.62 -7.33
CA VAL A 572 -12.23 16.12 -5.96
C VAL A 572 -10.92 16.46 -5.29
N LEU A 573 -10.96 16.93 -4.06
CA LEU A 573 -9.78 17.18 -3.22
C LEU A 573 -9.61 16.00 -2.27
N ALA A 574 -8.76 15.05 -2.66
CA ALA A 574 -8.42 13.90 -1.84
C ALA A 574 -7.15 14.17 -1.01
N PRO A 575 -7.08 13.76 0.26
CA PRO A 575 -5.86 13.87 1.03
C PRO A 575 -4.73 13.04 0.40
N VAL A 576 -3.51 13.59 0.36
CA VAL A 576 -2.34 12.86 -0.12
C VAL A 576 -1.90 11.87 0.94
N SER A 577 -1.84 10.59 0.59
CA SER A 577 -1.38 9.53 1.49
C SER A 577 0.15 9.45 1.62
N ASN A 578 0.91 9.97 0.62
CA ASN A 578 2.37 9.98 0.65
C ASN A 578 2.90 11.15 1.48
N PRO A 579 3.67 10.92 2.58
CA PRO A 579 4.20 11.98 3.44
C PRO A 579 5.06 13.02 2.72
N LEU A 580 5.85 12.60 1.73
CA LEU A 580 6.73 13.50 0.97
C LEU A 580 5.94 14.44 0.04
N LEU A 581 4.83 13.98 -0.53
CA LEU A 581 3.94 14.79 -1.34
C LEU A 581 3.03 15.66 -0.47
N ALA A 582 2.66 15.18 0.72
CA ALA A 582 1.83 15.91 1.69
C ALA A 582 2.49 17.22 2.15
N GLN A 583 3.83 17.28 2.20
CA GLN A 583 4.57 18.51 2.52
C GLN A 583 4.42 19.62 1.46
N ARG A 584 4.10 19.27 0.21
CA ARG A 584 4.00 20.25 -0.90
C ARG A 584 2.59 20.81 -1.08
N SER A 585 1.53 20.02 -0.96
CA SER A 585 0.16 20.47 -1.21
C SER A 585 -0.89 19.91 -0.27
N GLY A 586 -0.60 18.84 0.48
CA GLY A 586 -1.58 18.15 1.36
C GLY A 586 -2.79 17.51 0.64
N TRP A 587 -3.07 17.91 -0.61
CA TRP A 587 -4.26 17.51 -1.36
C TRP A 587 -3.90 17.12 -2.80
N GLN A 588 -4.47 16.00 -3.26
CA GLN A 588 -4.47 15.55 -4.65
C GLN A 588 -5.78 15.97 -5.31
N ARG A 589 -5.70 16.39 -6.58
CA ARG A 589 -6.87 16.77 -7.39
C ARG A 589 -7.21 15.65 -8.36
N LEU A 590 -8.42 15.08 -8.25
CA LEU A 590 -8.94 14.01 -9.09
C LEU A 590 -10.15 14.54 -9.85
N GLY A 591 -10.22 14.29 -11.16
CA GLY A 591 -11.26 14.85 -12.02
C GLY A 591 -12.65 14.29 -11.71
N TYR A 592 -13.68 15.14 -11.85
CA TYR A 592 -15.06 14.70 -11.91
C TYR A 592 -15.87 15.48 -12.98
N ASP A 593 -16.90 14.84 -13.48
CA ASP A 593 -17.92 15.41 -14.37
C ASP A 593 -19.30 15.21 -13.75
N ARG A 594 -20.12 16.27 -13.77
CA ARG A 594 -21.48 16.28 -13.23
C ARG A 594 -22.47 16.80 -14.27
N VAL A 595 -23.61 16.13 -14.39
CA VAL A 595 -24.76 16.59 -15.16
C VAL A 595 -26.01 16.56 -14.27
N ALA A 596 -26.80 17.59 -14.24
CA ALA A 596 -27.99 17.69 -13.41
C ALA A 596 -29.19 18.23 -14.23
N ILE A 597 -30.34 17.64 -13.98
CA ILE A 597 -31.62 18.12 -14.50
C ILE A 597 -32.50 18.45 -13.29
N ALA A 598 -32.98 19.70 -13.23
CA ALA A 598 -33.86 20.15 -12.17
C ALA A 598 -35.18 20.62 -12.73
N LEU A 599 -36.28 20.17 -12.12
CA LEU A 599 -37.62 20.63 -12.35
C LEU A 599 -38.11 21.38 -11.13
N ASP A 600 -38.48 22.65 -11.31
CA ASP A 600 -39.00 23.46 -10.24
C ASP A 600 -40.42 23.99 -10.54
N ARG A 601 -41.16 24.21 -9.48
CA ARG A 601 -42.48 24.81 -9.54
C ARG A 601 -42.71 25.72 -8.35
N ARG A 602 -43.36 26.88 -8.59
CA ARG A 602 -43.79 27.78 -7.56
C ARG A 602 -45.32 27.82 -7.47
N PHE A 603 -45.82 27.55 -6.29
CA PHE A 603 -47.23 27.71 -5.94
C PHE A 603 -47.37 29.00 -5.10
N SER A 604 -48.56 29.42 -4.73
CA SER A 604 -48.77 30.55 -3.82
C SER A 604 -48.00 30.30 -2.50
N GLY A 605 -46.82 30.93 -2.31
CA GLY A 605 -45.99 30.78 -1.12
C GLY A 605 -45.14 29.54 -1.00
N LEU A 606 -45.39 28.47 -1.79
CA LEU A 606 -44.61 27.24 -1.76
C LEU A 606 -43.75 27.10 -3.04
N SER A 607 -42.43 26.93 -2.87
CA SER A 607 -41.53 26.55 -3.98
C SER A 607 -41.01 25.13 -3.79
N THR A 608 -41.04 24.33 -4.85
CA THR A 608 -40.56 22.95 -4.84
C THR A 608 -39.59 22.72 -5.97
N VAL A 609 -38.59 21.87 -5.72
CA VAL A 609 -37.58 21.47 -6.71
C VAL A 609 -37.30 19.97 -6.59
N LEU A 610 -37.25 19.32 -7.74
CA LEU A 610 -36.76 17.95 -7.87
C LEU A 610 -35.59 17.95 -8.83
N THR A 611 -34.42 17.43 -8.38
CA THR A 611 -33.19 17.39 -9.18
C THR A 611 -32.69 15.95 -9.30
N ALA A 612 -32.42 15.51 -10.53
CA ALA A 612 -31.68 14.29 -10.80
C ALA A 612 -30.24 14.67 -11.23
N THR A 613 -29.24 14.13 -10.56
CA THR A 613 -27.83 14.40 -10.83
C THR A 613 -27.09 13.10 -11.14
N HIS A 614 -26.32 13.10 -12.23
CA HIS A 614 -25.34 12.08 -12.55
C HIS A 614 -23.94 12.65 -12.35
N LEU A 615 -23.13 11.99 -11.52
CA LEU A 615 -21.75 12.35 -11.21
C LEU A 615 -20.85 11.19 -11.61
N ARG A 616 -19.77 11.49 -12.34
CA ARG A 616 -18.68 10.54 -12.63
C ARG A 616 -17.41 11.04 -11.97
N GLU A 617 -16.76 10.17 -11.22
CA GLU A 617 -15.50 10.44 -10.57
C GLU A 617 -14.40 9.60 -11.21
N GLN A 618 -13.23 10.20 -11.39
CA GLN A 618 -12.02 9.54 -11.88
C GLN A 618 -11.08 9.30 -10.69
N ASP A 619 -10.75 8.04 -10.45
CA ASP A 619 -9.86 7.60 -9.35
C ASP A 619 -10.32 8.00 -7.93
N SER A 620 -11.62 8.28 -7.76
CA SER A 620 -12.26 8.53 -6.46
C SER A 620 -13.65 7.89 -6.38
N LEU A 621 -14.15 7.78 -5.15
CA LEU A 621 -15.47 7.24 -4.81
C LEU A 621 -16.09 8.10 -3.72
N LEU A 622 -17.08 8.93 -4.07
CA LEU A 622 -17.69 9.92 -3.16
C LEU A 622 -16.62 10.72 -2.39
N GLY A 623 -15.54 11.10 -3.08
CA GLY A 623 -14.45 11.84 -2.51
C GLY A 623 -13.35 11.01 -1.81
N ALA A 624 -13.55 9.72 -1.57
CA ALA A 624 -12.50 8.83 -1.07
C ALA A 624 -11.51 8.49 -2.18
N HIS A 625 -10.24 8.36 -1.83
CA HIS A 625 -9.19 7.96 -2.76
C HIS A 625 -8.53 6.67 -2.28
N PHE A 626 -8.42 5.70 -3.20
CA PHE A 626 -7.74 4.44 -2.97
C PHE A 626 -6.54 4.36 -3.91
N GLY A 627 -5.37 4.05 -3.33
CA GLY A 627 -4.13 3.86 -4.08
C GLY A 627 -4.19 2.62 -4.98
N ALA A 628 -3.17 2.48 -5.84
CA ALA A 628 -3.10 1.37 -6.80
C ALA A 628 -3.26 -0.01 -6.15
N GLY A 629 -2.77 -0.18 -4.90
CA GLY A 629 -2.86 -1.44 -4.14
C GLY A 629 -4.28 -1.86 -3.74
N LEU A 630 -5.21 -0.92 -3.61
CA LEU A 630 -6.65 -1.20 -3.41
C LEU A 630 -7.45 -1.14 -4.73
N GLY A 631 -6.75 -0.93 -5.87
CA GLY A 631 -7.33 -0.74 -7.18
C GLY A 631 -7.88 0.68 -7.38
N ALA A 632 -7.38 1.39 -8.40
CA ALA A 632 -7.97 2.67 -8.78
C ALA A 632 -9.47 2.48 -9.03
N VAL A 633 -10.32 3.22 -8.30
CA VAL A 633 -11.77 3.05 -8.35
C VAL A 633 -12.36 4.05 -9.33
N GLN A 634 -13.20 3.56 -10.22
CA GLN A 634 -14.08 4.39 -11.05
C GLN A 634 -15.50 4.35 -10.48
N ALA A 635 -16.09 5.52 -10.24
CA ALA A 635 -17.40 5.63 -9.65
C ALA A 635 -18.36 6.45 -10.52
N ALA A 636 -19.60 5.97 -10.60
CA ALA A 636 -20.72 6.68 -11.21
C ALA A 636 -21.88 6.76 -10.22
N SER A 637 -22.21 7.98 -9.80
CA SER A 637 -23.25 8.23 -8.82
C SER A 637 -24.50 8.86 -9.45
N TRP A 638 -25.65 8.39 -9.04
CA TRP A 638 -26.94 9.02 -9.27
C TRP A 638 -27.47 9.57 -7.96
N PHE A 639 -27.84 10.86 -7.95
CA PHE A 639 -28.50 11.49 -6.83
C PHE A 639 -29.88 11.99 -7.26
N VAL A 640 -30.83 11.84 -6.36
CA VAL A 640 -32.16 12.46 -6.46
C VAL A 640 -32.31 13.38 -5.26
N ASP A 641 -32.49 14.68 -5.53
CA ASP A 641 -32.68 15.74 -4.54
C ASP A 641 -34.14 16.22 -4.63
N ALA A 642 -34.79 16.33 -3.49
CA ALA A 642 -36.09 16.99 -3.36
C ALA A 642 -35.98 18.11 -2.34
N ALA A 643 -36.40 19.31 -2.72
CA ALA A 643 -36.41 20.47 -1.81
C ALA A 643 -37.74 21.21 -1.91
N ALA A 644 -38.16 21.75 -0.77
CA ALA A 644 -39.36 22.59 -0.66
C ALA A 644 -39.11 23.76 0.29
N ARG A 645 -39.66 24.93 -0.05
CA ARG A 645 -39.62 26.12 0.82
C ARG A 645 -41.00 26.79 0.84
N LEU A 646 -41.55 26.99 2.01
CA LEU A 646 -42.80 27.65 2.27
C LEU A 646 -42.56 29.04 2.87
N GLU A 647 -43.09 30.08 2.23
CA GLU A 647 -43.23 31.44 2.76
C GLU A 647 -44.56 31.54 3.48
N ALA A 648 -44.57 31.41 4.83
CA ALA A 648 -45.80 31.27 5.62
C ALA A 648 -46.48 32.60 5.96
N GLY A 649 -46.00 33.70 5.39
CA GLY A 649 -46.50 35.06 5.71
C GLY A 649 -45.87 35.68 6.92
N GLY A 650 -46.09 37.00 7.14
CA GLY A 650 -45.48 37.72 8.26
C GLY A 650 -43.97 37.63 8.37
N GLY A 651 -43.25 37.35 7.28
CA GLY A 651 -41.80 37.19 7.21
C GLY A 651 -41.27 35.83 7.63
N TRP A 652 -42.10 34.85 7.91
CA TRP A 652 -41.69 33.49 8.25
C TRP A 652 -41.44 32.64 6.99
N SER A 653 -40.35 31.83 7.03
CA SER A 653 -40.05 30.83 5.98
C SER A 653 -39.65 29.52 6.62
N ILE A 654 -40.06 28.40 5.98
CA ILE A 654 -39.70 27.05 6.39
C ILE A 654 -39.15 26.33 5.15
N GLY A 655 -37.97 25.76 5.27
CA GLY A 655 -37.30 25.00 4.19
C GLY A 655 -36.98 23.58 4.62
N ALA A 656 -37.08 22.65 3.68
CA ALA A 656 -36.58 21.28 3.86
C ALA A 656 -35.98 20.76 2.54
N ALA A 657 -34.91 19.98 2.64
CA ALA A 657 -34.27 19.33 1.50
C ALA A 657 -33.78 17.92 1.88
N TYR A 658 -33.89 16.98 0.97
CA TYR A 658 -33.44 15.59 1.12
C TYR A 658 -32.74 15.12 -0.14
N ARG A 659 -31.67 14.37 0.00
CA ARG A 659 -30.93 13.67 -1.06
C ARG A 659 -30.89 12.20 -0.79
N ARG A 660 -31.12 11.37 -1.84
CA ARG A 660 -30.80 9.96 -1.88
C ARG A 660 -29.83 9.70 -3.04
N GLY A 661 -28.75 8.94 -2.74
CA GLY A 661 -27.72 8.62 -3.74
C GLY A 661 -27.48 7.13 -3.88
N TRP A 662 -27.12 6.71 -5.09
CA TRP A 662 -26.69 5.37 -5.47
C TRP A 662 -25.41 5.50 -6.29
N THR A 663 -24.33 4.95 -5.80
CA THR A 663 -23.02 4.99 -6.47
C THR A 663 -22.62 3.59 -6.88
N PHE A 664 -22.42 3.38 -8.17
CA PHE A 664 -21.87 2.16 -8.75
C PHE A 664 -20.36 2.34 -8.86
N ALA A 665 -19.62 1.47 -8.23
CA ALA A 665 -18.17 1.54 -8.20
C ALA A 665 -17.54 0.21 -8.63
N HIS A 666 -16.43 0.29 -9.35
CA HIS A 666 -15.62 -0.86 -9.71
C HIS A 666 -14.13 -0.50 -9.71
N THR A 667 -13.30 -1.49 -9.42
CA THR A 667 -11.85 -1.34 -9.45
C THR A 667 -11.34 -1.50 -10.88
N ARG A 668 -10.28 -0.75 -11.25
CA ARG A 668 -9.68 -0.76 -12.59
C ARG A 668 -8.35 -1.50 -12.66
N THR A 669 -7.67 -1.63 -11.53
CA THR A 669 -6.31 -2.18 -11.43
C THR A 669 -6.20 -3.05 -10.19
N GLY A 670 -5.18 -3.91 -10.15
CA GLY A 670 -4.85 -4.74 -9.00
C GLY A 670 -5.71 -6.00 -8.88
N PHE A 671 -6.83 -5.90 -8.24
CA PHE A 671 -7.78 -7.00 -8.08
C PHE A 671 -9.18 -6.58 -8.55
N SER A 672 -10.01 -7.55 -8.88
CA SER A 672 -11.39 -7.25 -9.23
C SER A 672 -12.22 -6.91 -7.99
N GLY A 673 -13.00 -5.87 -8.10
CA GLY A 673 -13.91 -5.45 -7.05
C GLY A 673 -15.04 -4.57 -7.61
N SER A 674 -16.22 -4.72 -7.07
CA SER A 674 -17.37 -3.90 -7.44
C SER A 674 -18.34 -3.77 -6.27
N GLY A 675 -19.20 -2.75 -6.32
CA GLY A 675 -20.20 -2.59 -5.30
C GLY A 675 -21.17 -1.47 -5.57
N LEU A 676 -22.26 -1.49 -4.83
CA LEU A 676 -23.27 -0.43 -4.79
C LEU A 676 -23.18 0.27 -3.43
N VAL A 677 -22.98 1.59 -3.46
CA VAL A 677 -22.88 2.43 -2.28
C VAL A 677 -24.08 3.35 -2.22
N GLY A 678 -24.95 3.14 -1.22
CA GLY A 678 -26.05 4.04 -0.91
C GLY A 678 -25.57 5.24 -0.09
N SER A 679 -26.16 6.41 -0.32
CA SER A 679 -25.86 7.62 0.46
C SER A 679 -27.09 8.48 0.67
N GLU A 680 -27.11 9.30 1.72
CA GLU A 680 -28.18 10.21 2.04
C GLU A 680 -27.67 11.50 2.67
N ALA A 681 -28.44 12.59 2.49
CA ALA A 681 -28.23 13.88 3.14
C ALA A 681 -29.58 14.57 3.33
N PHE A 682 -29.69 15.44 4.36
CA PHE A 682 -30.87 16.28 4.53
C PHE A 682 -30.52 17.63 5.15
N ALA A 683 -31.44 18.59 4.99
CA ALA A 683 -31.42 19.85 5.71
C ALA A 683 -32.85 20.33 5.98
N ALA A 684 -33.06 20.98 7.11
CA ALA A 684 -34.31 21.66 7.44
C ALA A 684 -34.00 23.00 8.11
N ASP A 685 -34.72 24.04 7.70
CA ASP A 685 -34.52 25.39 8.27
C ASP A 685 -35.82 26.14 8.53
N ILE A 686 -35.76 27.05 9.50
CA ILE A 686 -36.77 28.03 9.75
C ILE A 686 -36.12 29.40 9.72
N GLY A 687 -36.78 30.36 9.07
CA GLY A 687 -36.31 31.73 8.96
C GLY A 687 -37.38 32.73 9.34
N LYS A 688 -36.96 33.90 9.78
CA LYS A 688 -37.83 35.04 10.08
C LYS A 688 -37.13 36.33 9.65
N ASN A 689 -37.80 37.12 8.81
CA ASN A 689 -37.42 38.48 8.46
C ASN A 689 -38.20 39.50 9.28
N GLY A 690 -37.53 40.57 9.69
CA GLY A 690 -38.16 41.65 10.48
C GLY A 690 -38.47 41.23 11.92
N ILE A 691 -37.45 40.84 12.71
CA ILE A 691 -37.58 40.53 14.14
C ILE A 691 -37.49 41.75 15.00
N PHE A 692 -36.40 42.53 14.88
CA PHE A 692 -36.08 43.71 15.65
C PHE A 692 -36.11 45.00 14.79
N SER A 693 -35.89 44.86 13.47
CA SER A 693 -35.95 45.94 12.50
C SER A 693 -36.62 45.40 11.23
N GLY A 694 -37.25 46.27 10.43
CA GLY A 694 -37.88 45.82 9.18
C GLY A 694 -36.96 45.21 8.13
N HIS A 695 -35.63 45.20 8.36
CA HIS A 695 -34.61 44.75 7.40
C HIS A 695 -33.65 43.73 8.00
N ASP A 696 -33.87 43.24 9.19
CA ASP A 696 -33.08 42.16 9.76
C ASP A 696 -33.61 40.78 9.37
N SER A 697 -32.78 39.76 9.49
CA SER A 697 -33.19 38.36 9.24
C SER A 697 -32.50 37.42 10.21
N PHE A 698 -33.27 36.46 10.70
CA PHE A 698 -32.82 35.37 11.56
C PHE A 698 -33.10 34.03 10.88
N GLY A 699 -32.29 33.02 11.14
CA GLY A 699 -32.54 31.67 10.69
C GLY A 699 -31.85 30.64 11.55
N VAL A 700 -32.44 29.47 11.61
CA VAL A 700 -31.84 28.27 12.23
C VAL A 700 -31.96 27.15 11.24
N ARG A 701 -30.86 26.37 11.04
CA ARG A 701 -30.83 25.21 10.19
C ARG A 701 -30.20 24.02 10.92
N ILE A 702 -30.78 22.85 10.74
CA ILE A 702 -30.18 21.57 11.03
C ILE A 702 -29.90 20.87 9.71
N ALA A 703 -28.70 20.30 9.57
CA ALA A 703 -28.33 19.56 8.36
C ALA A 703 -27.54 18.31 8.72
N GLN A 704 -27.71 17.27 7.91
CA GLN A 704 -26.81 16.11 7.83
C GLN A 704 -26.13 16.19 6.47
N PRO A 705 -24.80 16.38 6.40
CA PRO A 705 -24.04 16.25 5.17
C PRO A 705 -24.17 14.85 4.58
N LEU A 706 -23.64 14.66 3.37
CA LEU A 706 -23.68 13.35 2.71
C LEU A 706 -23.06 12.28 3.61
N ARG A 707 -23.81 11.21 3.83
CA ARG A 707 -23.40 10.06 4.63
C ARG A 707 -23.68 8.76 3.87
N VAL A 708 -22.71 7.86 3.83
CA VAL A 708 -22.89 6.53 3.27
C VAL A 708 -23.78 5.69 4.20
N THR A 709 -24.78 5.01 3.64
CA THR A 709 -25.75 4.20 4.42
C THR A 709 -25.18 2.85 4.80
N SER A 710 -25.74 2.24 5.85
CA SER A 710 -25.36 0.90 6.33
C SER A 710 -25.46 -0.15 5.23
N GLY A 711 -24.58 -1.15 5.27
CA GLY A 711 -24.49 -2.23 4.29
C GLY A 711 -23.83 -1.85 2.96
N SER A 712 -23.38 -0.59 2.81
CA SER A 712 -22.66 -0.12 1.62
C SER A 712 -21.19 -0.53 1.66
N GLY A 713 -20.63 -0.98 0.51
CA GLY A 713 -19.24 -1.38 0.44
C GLY A 713 -18.87 -1.92 -0.94
N LEU A 714 -17.60 -2.34 -1.08
CA LEU A 714 -17.08 -3.01 -2.25
C LEU A 714 -16.72 -4.45 -1.91
N ASP A 715 -17.12 -5.40 -2.74
CA ASP A 715 -16.70 -6.80 -2.63
C ASP A 715 -15.45 -6.97 -3.48
N LEU A 716 -14.33 -7.30 -2.82
CA LEU A 716 -12.99 -7.38 -3.39
C LEU A 716 -12.54 -8.84 -3.45
N GLN A 717 -11.94 -9.25 -4.57
CA GLN A 717 -11.31 -10.56 -4.74
C GLN A 717 -9.82 -10.42 -4.44
N LEU A 718 -9.41 -10.77 -3.21
CA LEU A 718 -8.04 -10.58 -2.74
C LEU A 718 -7.23 -11.88 -2.83
N PRO A 719 -5.96 -11.84 -3.30
CA PRO A 719 -5.04 -12.98 -3.22
C PRO A 719 -4.90 -13.45 -1.77
N SER A 720 -5.17 -14.72 -1.51
CA SER A 720 -5.09 -15.31 -0.16
C SER A 720 -4.03 -16.40 -0.02
N TYR A 721 -3.55 -16.97 -1.12
CA TYR A 721 -2.49 -17.96 -1.11
C TYR A 721 -1.59 -17.83 -2.33
N PHE A 722 -0.27 -17.81 -2.10
CA PHE A 722 0.77 -17.80 -3.12
C PHE A 722 1.50 -19.14 -3.10
N ASP A 723 1.54 -19.81 -4.24
CA ASP A 723 2.23 -21.09 -4.40
C ASP A 723 3.63 -20.86 -4.97
N TYR A 724 4.64 -21.11 -4.16
CA TYR A 724 6.04 -20.99 -4.57
C TYR A 724 6.45 -21.98 -5.67
N SER A 725 5.79 -23.13 -5.77
CA SER A 725 6.12 -24.14 -6.80
C SER A 725 5.73 -23.71 -8.19
N THR A 726 4.65 -22.95 -8.31
CA THR A 726 4.15 -22.40 -9.58
C THR A 726 4.50 -20.93 -9.79
N GLY A 727 4.93 -20.25 -8.72
CA GLY A 727 5.17 -18.80 -8.73
C GLY A 727 3.89 -17.97 -8.95
N ALA A 728 2.72 -18.51 -8.61
CA ALA A 728 1.42 -17.91 -8.89
C ALA A 728 0.50 -17.87 -7.67
N VAL A 729 -0.49 -17.00 -7.74
CA VAL A 729 -1.61 -17.01 -6.78
C VAL A 729 -2.54 -18.16 -7.14
N SER A 730 -2.73 -19.09 -6.21
CA SER A 730 -3.61 -20.25 -6.41
C SER A 730 -4.98 -20.10 -5.75
N ARG A 731 -5.17 -19.08 -4.89
CA ARG A 731 -6.44 -18.84 -4.21
C ARG A 731 -6.72 -17.34 -4.04
N TYR A 732 -7.98 -16.97 -4.29
CA TYR A 732 -8.53 -15.64 -4.03
C TYR A 732 -9.71 -15.77 -3.07
N ASP A 733 -9.80 -14.87 -2.09
CA ASP A 733 -10.92 -14.79 -1.16
C ASP A 733 -11.73 -13.52 -1.41
N SER A 734 -13.07 -13.66 -1.42
CA SER A 734 -13.98 -12.52 -1.48
C SER A 734 -14.07 -11.85 -0.11
N GLN A 735 -13.69 -10.57 -0.04
CA GLN A 735 -13.69 -9.79 1.20
C GLN A 735 -14.37 -8.44 0.96
N ARG A 736 -15.10 -7.96 1.98
CA ARG A 736 -15.87 -6.72 1.86
C ARG A 736 -15.15 -5.54 2.48
N LEU A 737 -14.85 -4.54 1.64
CA LEU A 737 -14.43 -3.21 2.06
C LEU A 737 -15.68 -2.45 2.52
N ASN A 738 -15.84 -2.23 3.82
CA ASN A 738 -16.95 -1.45 4.37
C ASN A 738 -16.74 0.05 4.15
N LEU A 739 -17.77 0.75 3.69
CA LEU A 739 -17.74 2.19 3.43
C LEU A 739 -18.75 2.97 4.27
N ALA A 740 -19.52 2.28 5.11
CA ALA A 740 -20.52 2.92 5.97
C ALA A 740 -19.88 3.36 7.30
N PRO A 741 -19.92 4.67 7.64
CA PRO A 741 -19.36 5.18 8.88
C PRO A 741 -20.18 4.78 10.10
N THR A 742 -19.53 4.75 11.27
CA THR A 742 -20.23 4.62 12.56
C THR A 742 -20.73 5.97 13.08
N GLY A 743 -19.98 7.05 12.82
CA GLY A 743 -20.38 8.41 13.15
C GLY A 743 -21.53 8.92 12.28
N ARG A 744 -22.20 9.97 12.78
CA ARG A 744 -23.28 10.67 12.06
C ARG A 744 -23.16 12.17 12.30
N GLU A 745 -22.65 12.87 11.30
CA GLU A 745 -22.55 14.33 11.38
C GLU A 745 -23.93 14.98 11.40
N LEU A 746 -24.13 15.87 12.37
CA LEU A 746 -25.28 16.74 12.47
C LEU A 746 -24.79 18.16 12.74
N ASP A 747 -25.11 19.05 11.80
CA ASP A 747 -24.78 20.47 11.87
C ASP A 747 -26.00 21.25 12.33
N LEU A 748 -25.84 22.04 13.37
CA LEU A 748 -26.83 23.04 13.81
C LEU A 748 -26.22 24.41 13.63
N GLU A 749 -26.88 25.31 12.88
CA GLU A 749 -26.40 26.65 12.64
C GLU A 749 -27.51 27.68 12.88
N MET A 750 -27.19 28.71 13.65
CA MET A 750 -28.00 29.89 13.85
C MET A 750 -27.38 31.09 13.14
N ARG A 751 -28.18 31.84 12.40
CA ARG A 751 -27.74 33.00 11.63
C ARG A 751 -28.58 34.20 11.99
N TYR A 752 -27.92 35.39 12.19
CA TYR A 752 -28.57 36.68 12.29
C TYR A 752 -27.87 37.69 11.38
N ALA A 753 -28.67 38.45 10.61
CA ALA A 753 -28.12 39.47 9.72
C ALA A 753 -28.90 40.77 9.90
N VAL A 754 -28.20 41.89 10.01
CA VAL A 754 -28.78 43.23 10.21
C VAL A 754 -28.01 44.28 9.40
N PRO A 755 -28.71 45.23 8.77
CA PRO A 755 -28.10 46.40 8.15
C PRO A 755 -27.39 47.27 9.18
N PHE A 756 -26.16 47.69 8.88
CA PHE A 756 -25.36 48.55 9.75
C PHE A 756 -24.44 49.47 8.94
N GLN A 757 -24.53 50.78 9.13
CA GLN A 757 -23.66 51.82 8.53
C GLN A 757 -23.42 51.63 7.02
N GLY A 758 -24.46 51.46 6.22
CA GLY A 758 -24.37 51.29 4.78
C GLY A 758 -23.93 49.89 4.30
N GLY A 759 -23.71 48.98 5.23
CA GLY A 759 -23.40 47.57 4.98
C GLY A 759 -24.33 46.60 5.68
N MET A 760 -23.94 45.35 5.70
CA MET A 760 -24.63 44.23 6.36
C MET A 760 -23.70 43.56 7.35
N ILE A 761 -24.08 43.45 8.64
CA ILE A 761 -23.43 42.57 9.61
C ILE A 761 -24.18 41.24 9.61
N GLN A 762 -23.45 40.16 9.48
CA GLN A 762 -23.94 38.78 9.57
C GLN A 762 -23.17 38.04 10.67
N THR A 763 -23.89 37.38 11.55
CA THR A 763 -23.35 36.53 12.62
C THR A 763 -23.87 35.12 12.43
N ASN A 764 -22.98 34.14 12.46
CA ASN A 764 -23.32 32.71 12.38
C ASN A 764 -22.71 32.00 13.61
N LEU A 765 -23.54 31.31 14.39
CA LEU A 765 -23.15 30.43 15.49
C LEU A 765 -23.44 29.00 15.05
N TYR A 766 -22.48 28.10 15.15
CA TYR A 766 -22.67 26.70 14.73
C TYR A 766 -22.15 25.69 15.75
N MET A 767 -22.73 24.49 15.67
CA MET A 767 -22.31 23.29 16.34
C MET A 767 -22.31 22.14 15.30
N ARG A 768 -21.23 21.34 15.28
CA ARG A 768 -21.13 20.11 14.48
C ARG A 768 -20.91 18.94 15.43
N ARG A 769 -21.80 17.97 15.40
CA ARG A 769 -21.65 16.69 16.10
C ARG A 769 -21.08 15.66 15.14
N ASP A 770 -20.18 14.79 15.61
CA ASP A 770 -19.48 13.76 14.81
C ASP A 770 -18.95 14.33 13.48
N PRO A 771 -18.14 15.43 13.48
CA PRO A 771 -17.75 16.10 12.25
C PRO A 771 -17.10 15.15 11.27
N GLY A 772 -17.46 15.20 9.96
CA GLY A 772 -16.99 14.29 8.92
C GLY A 772 -17.49 12.86 9.08
N ASN A 773 -18.60 12.63 9.80
CA ASN A 773 -19.15 11.31 10.13
C ASN A 773 -18.15 10.45 10.93
N VAL A 774 -17.40 11.02 11.87
CA VAL A 774 -16.40 10.33 12.72
C VAL A 774 -16.85 10.40 14.18
N ALA A 775 -17.32 9.28 14.73
CA ALA A 775 -17.88 9.20 16.10
C ALA A 775 -16.87 9.47 17.23
N THR A 776 -15.57 9.34 16.95
CA THR A 776 -14.51 9.53 17.96
C THR A 776 -14.00 10.98 18.06
N LEU A 777 -14.45 11.86 17.16
CA LEU A 777 -14.06 13.27 17.19
C LEU A 777 -14.94 14.04 18.16
N ALA A 778 -14.33 15.03 18.81
CA ALA A 778 -15.06 15.97 19.64
C ALA A 778 -15.98 16.85 18.79
N ASP A 779 -17.10 17.27 19.37
CA ASP A 779 -18.01 18.23 18.75
C ASP A 779 -17.27 19.55 18.47
N ASP A 780 -17.56 20.14 17.30
CA ASP A 780 -16.94 21.38 16.83
C ASP A 780 -17.95 22.55 16.98
N TYR A 781 -17.52 23.61 17.62
CA TYR A 781 -18.33 24.80 17.87
C TYR A 781 -17.61 26.04 17.34
N GLY A 782 -18.34 26.96 16.76
CA GLY A 782 -17.73 28.20 16.29
C GLY A 782 -18.70 29.35 16.11
N LEU A 783 -18.11 30.54 16.06
CA LEU A 783 -18.80 31.83 15.82
C LEU A 783 -18.08 32.52 14.65
N ALA A 784 -18.82 32.94 13.64
CA ALA A 784 -18.34 33.77 12.56
C ALA A 784 -19.07 35.10 12.53
N LEU A 785 -18.31 36.18 12.42
CA LEU A 785 -18.84 37.56 12.24
C LEU A 785 -18.34 38.08 10.89
N ARG A 786 -19.24 38.49 10.02
CA ARG A 786 -18.93 39.09 8.73
C ARG A 786 -19.58 40.46 8.59
N TYR A 787 -18.77 41.44 8.17
CA TYR A 787 -19.27 42.74 7.73
C TYR A 787 -19.06 42.86 6.22
N SER A 788 -20.12 43.18 5.46
CA SER A 788 -20.10 43.36 4.03
C SER A 788 -20.57 44.74 3.68
N LEU A 789 -19.75 45.51 2.96
CA LEU A 789 -20.14 46.84 2.39
C LEU A 789 -20.52 46.61 0.93
N GLY A 790 -21.70 47.07 0.53
CA GLY A 790 -22.10 47.19 -0.87
C GLY A 790 -21.64 48.54 -1.41
N PHE A 791 -20.92 48.56 -2.52
CA PHE A 791 -20.49 49.77 -3.22
C PHE A 791 -21.29 49.96 -4.49
#